data_49c2cb61fcd90f3d7445125d9454a201
#
_entry.id   49c2cb61fcd90f3d7445125d9454a201
#
_cell.length_a   1.000
_cell.length_b   1.000
_cell.length_c   1.000
_cell.angle_alpha   90.00
_cell.angle_beta   90.00
_cell.angle_gamma   90.00
#
_symmetry.space_group_name_H-M   'P 1'
#
loop_
_entity.id
_entity.type
_entity.pdbx_description
1 polymer ?
#
loop_
_entity_poly.entity_id
_entity_poly.type
_entity_poly.pdbx_seq_one_letter_code
_entity_poly.pdbx_strand_id
1 'polypeptide(L)'
;MSYDASDIQVLEGLEAVRKRPGMYIGSTGERGLHHLVYEVVDNAVDEALAGHCDTIDITLLADGGVRVVDNGRGIPVDMHPVEKKPAVEVVLTVLHAGGKFGGGGYSVSGGLHGVGVSVVNALSTSVDVNIHRDGHEWTQSYRRGVPQEPLAKGDAVSDTGTTVTFWADPDIFETTNYDFDTLSRRFQEMAFLNRGLTINLRDERPQDPDDEVETEISYCYAGGIGDFVRHLNANKGPSNPSVIEFEAEDLDKGISAEVAMQWNNGFSESIYTFANTINTTEGGTHEEGYRAALTALMNRFAREWGVLKEKDANLTGDDIREGLTAIISVKLREPQFEGQTKTKLGNTEAKTFVQKLVNDQLGEWFEKNPAEGKEIARKAVAASVARVAARKARDLARNRKGLLGGGGLPGKLIDCSSTNPEECELFIVEGDSAGGSARSGRDPATQAILPIRGKILNVEKARLDRVLANNEVQAMISALGTGVQDEFDLNKLRYHKLVLMADADVDGQHIRTLLLTLLFRFMRPLIIEGHVYLAQPPLYLLKWSGKENHEYAYSDRERDALIEAGQEAGKKSAKEGFIQRFKGLGEMNANELWETTMDPDRRILLQVTLDDAAQADEVFSMLMGEDVESRRKFIQRNAKDVRFLDI
;
A
#
# COMPACT_ATOMS: atom_id res chain seq x y z
N MET A 1 26.05 -15.23 30.80
CA MET A 1 26.97 -14.18 30.29
C MET A 1 26.59 -12.91 31.03
N SER A 2 27.52 -12.20 31.64
CA SER A 2 27.24 -10.91 32.28
C SER A 2 27.19 -9.84 31.16
N TYR A 3 26.08 -9.15 31.08
CA TYR A 3 25.95 -7.97 30.20
C TYR A 3 26.59 -6.77 30.87
N ASP A 4 27.61 -6.19 30.28
CA ASP A 4 28.34 -5.05 30.85
C ASP A 4 28.58 -3.93 29.81
N ALA A 5 29.25 -2.86 30.23
CA ALA A 5 29.45 -1.69 29.40
C ALA A 5 30.26 -1.97 28.12
N SER A 6 31.06 -3.05 28.09
CA SER A 6 31.83 -3.44 26.90
C SER A 6 30.95 -4.09 25.81
N ASP A 7 29.75 -4.53 26.16
CA ASP A 7 28.76 -5.08 25.21
C ASP A 7 27.98 -3.98 24.47
N ILE A 8 28.12 -2.70 24.90
CA ILE A 8 27.48 -1.55 24.29
C ILE A 8 28.34 -1.04 23.15
N GLN A 9 27.91 -1.28 21.88
CA GLN A 9 28.56 -0.74 20.69
C GLN A 9 27.91 0.60 20.30
N VAL A 10 28.74 1.63 20.16
CA VAL A 10 28.33 2.90 19.55
C VAL A 10 28.66 2.85 18.07
N LEU A 11 27.67 3.04 17.21
CA LEU A 11 27.83 3.12 15.76
C LEU A 11 27.73 4.59 15.36
N GLU A 12 28.70 5.06 14.61
CA GLU A 12 28.75 6.45 14.15
C GLU A 12 28.52 6.56 12.64
N GLY A 13 27.86 7.63 12.21
CA GLY A 13 27.67 7.98 10.81
C GLY A 13 26.98 6.89 9.97
N LEU A 14 27.47 6.70 8.75
CA LEU A 14 26.89 5.79 7.76
C LEU A 14 27.06 4.30 8.09
N GLU A 15 27.96 3.94 9.00
CA GLU A 15 28.14 2.55 9.44
C GLU A 15 26.88 2.03 10.17
N ALA A 16 26.19 2.91 10.92
CA ALA A 16 24.93 2.59 11.58
C ALA A 16 23.85 2.19 10.55
N VAL A 17 23.79 2.89 9.41
CA VAL A 17 22.85 2.62 8.31
C VAL A 17 23.12 1.24 7.70
N ARG A 18 24.37 0.94 7.39
CA ARG A 18 24.78 -0.36 6.80
C ARG A 18 24.49 -1.54 7.73
N LYS A 19 24.66 -1.34 9.04
CA LYS A 19 24.44 -2.42 10.04
C LYS A 19 22.97 -2.68 10.33
N ARG A 20 22.11 -1.66 10.18
CA ARG A 20 20.66 -1.75 10.41
C ARG A 20 19.85 -1.02 9.33
N PRO A 21 19.93 -1.45 8.07
CA PRO A 21 19.29 -0.75 6.95
C PRO A 21 17.76 -0.68 7.12
N GLY A 22 17.13 -1.71 7.68
CA GLY A 22 15.69 -1.72 7.91
C GLY A 22 15.14 -0.58 8.77
N MET A 23 15.97 0.06 9.61
CA MET A 23 15.58 1.25 10.37
C MET A 23 15.38 2.49 9.50
N TYR A 24 16.01 2.53 8.31
CA TYR A 24 16.02 3.69 7.42
C TYR A 24 15.17 3.47 6.16
N ILE A 25 15.14 2.25 5.62
CA ILE A 25 14.45 1.89 4.38
C ILE A 25 13.34 0.85 4.57
N GLY A 26 13.04 0.47 5.82
CA GLY A 26 11.96 -0.46 6.18
C GLY A 26 12.28 -1.94 5.96
N SER A 27 12.96 -2.31 4.89
CA SER A 27 13.36 -3.70 4.60
C SER A 27 14.61 -3.75 3.71
N THR A 28 15.20 -4.94 3.55
CA THR A 28 16.29 -5.21 2.60
C THR A 28 15.83 -6.01 1.37
N GLY A 29 14.56 -6.31 1.28
CA GLY A 29 13.93 -6.90 0.12
C GLY A 29 13.63 -5.87 -0.98
N GLU A 30 12.86 -6.26 -1.96
CA GLU A 30 12.51 -5.47 -3.15
C GLU A 30 11.94 -4.07 -2.80
N ARG A 31 11.07 -3.99 -1.79
CA ARG A 31 10.51 -2.72 -1.32
C ARG A 31 11.59 -1.73 -0.85
N GLY A 32 12.55 -2.19 -0.05
CA GLY A 32 13.67 -1.35 0.42
C GLY A 32 14.61 -0.97 -0.71
N LEU A 33 14.76 -1.84 -1.71
CA LEU A 33 15.54 -1.55 -2.91
C LEU A 33 14.92 -0.38 -3.69
N HIS A 34 13.62 -0.43 -3.98
CA HIS A 34 12.91 0.67 -4.66
C HIS A 34 12.94 1.97 -3.85
N HIS A 35 12.96 1.89 -2.52
CA HIS A 35 13.03 3.07 -1.66
C HIS A 35 14.28 3.91 -1.91
N LEU A 36 15.43 3.30 -2.29
CA LEU A 36 16.61 4.04 -2.68
C LEU A 36 16.35 4.98 -3.87
N VAL A 37 15.58 4.50 -4.86
CA VAL A 37 15.22 5.31 -6.03
C VAL A 37 14.30 6.46 -5.60
N TYR A 38 13.32 6.18 -4.76
CA TYR A 38 12.38 7.20 -4.27
C TYR A 38 13.10 8.31 -3.50
N GLU A 39 14.08 8.00 -2.67
CA GLU A 39 14.83 9.01 -1.91
C GLU A 39 15.63 9.96 -2.81
N VAL A 40 16.14 9.49 -3.94
CA VAL A 40 16.83 10.35 -4.91
C VAL A 40 15.82 11.19 -5.70
N VAL A 41 14.72 10.57 -6.17
CA VAL A 41 13.67 11.27 -6.93
C VAL A 41 12.95 12.32 -6.08
N ASP A 42 12.69 12.04 -4.80
CA ASP A 42 12.07 12.99 -3.86
C ASP A 42 12.90 14.27 -3.70
N ASN A 43 14.23 14.19 -3.82
CA ASN A 43 15.07 15.39 -3.81
C ASN A 43 14.87 16.25 -5.07
N ALA A 44 14.69 15.62 -6.23
CA ALA A 44 14.37 16.30 -7.47
C ALA A 44 12.95 16.90 -7.45
N VAL A 45 11.97 16.18 -6.84
CA VAL A 45 10.62 16.67 -6.60
C VAL A 45 10.63 17.88 -5.64
N ASP A 46 11.49 17.90 -4.63
CA ASP A 46 11.64 19.06 -3.75
C ASP A 46 12.16 20.30 -4.51
N GLU A 47 13.03 20.12 -5.52
CA GLU A 47 13.42 21.22 -6.43
C GLU A 47 12.22 21.68 -7.30
N ALA A 48 11.35 20.75 -7.72
CA ALA A 48 10.14 21.09 -8.45
C ALA A 48 9.14 21.85 -7.57
N LEU A 49 8.93 21.44 -6.32
CA LEU A 49 8.10 22.13 -5.33
C LEU A 49 8.63 23.53 -5.01
N ALA A 50 9.94 23.73 -5.09
CA ALA A 50 10.58 25.03 -4.95
C ALA A 50 10.50 25.88 -6.24
N GLY A 51 9.96 25.34 -7.33
CA GLY A 51 9.79 26.04 -8.62
C GLY A 51 11.05 26.11 -9.46
N HIS A 52 12.01 25.22 -9.26
CA HIS A 52 13.32 25.22 -9.95
C HIS A 52 13.55 24.01 -10.84
N CYS A 53 12.66 23.03 -10.83
CA CYS A 53 12.76 21.83 -11.66
C CYS A 53 11.40 21.56 -12.34
N ASP A 54 11.42 21.19 -13.60
CA ASP A 54 10.23 20.81 -14.38
C ASP A 54 10.37 19.45 -15.07
N THR A 55 11.57 18.85 -15.02
CA THR A 55 11.85 17.58 -15.68
C THR A 55 12.77 16.71 -14.84
N ILE A 56 12.39 15.46 -14.65
CA ILE A 56 13.16 14.42 -13.96
C ILE A 56 13.26 13.22 -14.88
N ASP A 57 14.48 12.78 -15.19
CA ASP A 57 14.77 11.60 -16.00
C ASP A 57 15.35 10.49 -15.12
N ILE A 58 14.69 9.32 -15.11
CA ILE A 58 15.14 8.15 -14.38
C ILE A 58 15.51 7.05 -15.38
N THR A 59 16.69 6.46 -15.27
CA THR A 59 17.15 5.38 -16.13
C THR A 59 17.62 4.18 -15.30
N LEU A 60 17.03 3.02 -15.58
CA LEU A 60 17.55 1.74 -15.11
C LEU A 60 18.65 1.30 -16.08
N LEU A 61 19.90 1.29 -15.63
CA LEU A 61 21.05 1.07 -16.48
C LEU A 61 21.28 -0.42 -16.78
N ALA A 62 21.89 -0.72 -17.91
CA ALA A 62 22.17 -2.09 -18.34
C ALA A 62 23.06 -2.87 -17.36
N ASP A 63 23.86 -2.19 -16.56
CA ASP A 63 24.75 -2.76 -15.54
C ASP A 63 24.12 -2.91 -14.15
N GLY A 64 22.80 -2.65 -14.05
CA GLY A 64 22.01 -2.76 -12.81
C GLY A 64 22.05 -1.50 -11.93
N GLY A 65 22.68 -0.42 -12.38
CA GLY A 65 22.62 0.89 -11.72
C GLY A 65 21.32 1.63 -11.98
N VAL A 66 21.08 2.70 -11.22
CA VAL A 66 19.99 3.66 -11.44
C VAL A 66 20.59 5.05 -11.58
N ARG A 67 20.19 5.77 -12.61
CA ARG A 67 20.57 7.16 -12.84
C ARG A 67 19.34 8.05 -12.77
N VAL A 68 19.40 9.08 -11.93
CA VAL A 68 18.36 10.11 -11.79
C VAL A 68 18.97 11.44 -12.16
N VAL A 69 18.33 12.16 -13.07
CA VAL A 69 18.72 13.49 -13.57
C VAL A 69 17.60 14.46 -13.30
N ASP A 70 17.89 15.59 -12.68
CA ASP A 70 16.98 16.73 -12.57
C ASP A 70 17.58 17.97 -13.22
N ASN A 71 16.71 18.87 -13.68
CA ASN A 71 17.10 20.18 -14.19
C ASN A 71 16.92 21.31 -13.16
N GLY A 72 17.07 20.98 -11.89
CA GLY A 72 16.99 21.93 -10.77
C GLY A 72 18.20 22.85 -10.64
N ARG A 73 18.39 23.46 -9.47
CA ARG A 73 19.51 24.40 -9.22
C ARG A 73 20.88 23.74 -9.09
N GLY A 74 20.92 22.41 -8.98
CA GLY A 74 22.10 21.64 -8.61
C GLY A 74 22.42 21.71 -7.10
N ILE A 75 22.89 20.61 -6.53
CA ILE A 75 23.33 20.55 -5.11
C ILE A 75 24.44 21.60 -4.88
N PRO A 76 24.42 22.35 -3.75
CA PRO A 76 25.48 23.31 -3.44
C PRO A 76 26.88 22.67 -3.40
N VAL A 77 27.84 23.33 -4.01
CA VAL A 77 29.23 22.86 -4.13
C VAL A 77 30.24 23.64 -3.23
N ASP A 78 29.74 24.73 -2.62
CA ASP A 78 30.54 25.56 -1.72
C ASP A 78 30.95 24.81 -0.46
N MET A 79 32.03 25.33 0.18
CA MET A 79 32.53 24.78 1.45
C MET A 79 31.55 25.03 2.60
N HIS A 80 31.05 23.97 3.24
CA HIS A 80 30.20 24.06 4.40
C HIS A 80 30.93 24.77 5.57
N PRO A 81 30.32 25.80 6.19
CA PRO A 81 31.05 26.63 7.16
C PRO A 81 31.50 25.89 8.42
N VAL A 82 30.77 24.87 8.85
CA VAL A 82 31.03 24.08 10.05
C VAL A 82 31.87 22.83 9.72
N GLU A 83 31.42 22.01 8.77
CA GLU A 83 32.01 20.71 8.43
C GLU A 83 33.34 20.84 7.67
N LYS A 84 33.64 22.05 7.08
CA LYS A 84 34.83 22.31 6.29
C LYS A 84 35.03 21.34 5.11
N LYS A 85 33.94 20.86 4.55
CA LYS A 85 33.83 19.98 3.38
C LYS A 85 32.90 20.61 2.36
N PRO A 86 32.97 20.25 1.07
CA PRO A 86 31.97 20.66 0.08
C PRO A 86 30.57 20.29 0.56
N ALA A 87 29.57 21.15 0.34
CA ALA A 87 28.21 20.90 0.82
C ALA A 87 27.62 19.60 0.26
N VAL A 88 27.90 19.24 -0.99
CA VAL A 88 27.53 17.96 -1.60
C VAL A 88 28.09 16.76 -0.81
N GLU A 89 29.38 16.83 -0.39
CA GLU A 89 29.95 15.76 0.42
C GLU A 89 29.28 15.66 1.78
N VAL A 90 28.94 16.79 2.41
CA VAL A 90 28.20 16.80 3.69
C VAL A 90 26.82 16.14 3.53
N VAL A 91 26.07 16.50 2.49
CA VAL A 91 24.72 15.94 2.21
C VAL A 91 24.78 14.43 1.96
N LEU A 92 25.85 13.93 1.34
CA LEU A 92 25.99 12.50 1.01
C LEU A 92 26.63 11.66 2.11
N THR A 93 27.34 12.26 3.09
CA THR A 93 28.11 11.50 4.09
C THR A 93 27.70 11.75 5.53
N VAL A 94 26.93 12.79 5.81
CA VAL A 94 26.50 13.15 7.17
C VAL A 94 25.00 12.94 7.33
N LEU A 95 24.61 12.13 8.32
CA LEU A 95 23.20 11.96 8.67
C LEU A 95 22.65 13.24 9.29
N HIS A 96 21.38 13.55 9.01
CA HIS A 96 20.70 14.75 9.49
C HIS A 96 21.37 16.06 9.01
N ALA A 97 21.95 16.04 7.82
CA ALA A 97 22.46 17.21 7.13
C ALA A 97 21.62 17.52 5.89
N GLY A 98 21.28 18.79 5.68
CA GLY A 98 20.55 19.21 4.49
C GLY A 98 20.02 20.66 4.59
N GLY A 99 19.79 21.28 3.43
CA GLY A 99 19.28 22.65 3.30
C GLY A 99 17.80 22.83 3.70
N LYS A 100 17.16 21.76 4.18
CA LYS A 100 15.72 21.72 4.49
C LYS A 100 15.41 22.02 5.97
N PHE A 101 16.42 22.13 6.84
CA PHE A 101 16.26 22.38 8.28
C PHE A 101 16.16 23.85 8.68
N GLY A 102 16.38 24.81 7.79
CA GLY A 102 16.53 26.22 8.17
C GLY A 102 15.70 27.23 7.40
N GLY A 103 14.73 26.82 6.60
CA GLY A 103 13.79 27.75 5.94
C GLY A 103 14.38 28.64 4.83
N GLY A 104 15.66 28.53 4.51
CA GLY A 104 16.31 29.43 3.56
C GLY A 104 16.27 28.99 2.09
N GLY A 105 16.05 27.71 1.80
CA GLY A 105 16.14 27.17 0.44
C GLY A 105 14.85 26.51 -0.08
N TYR A 106 14.04 26.00 0.84
CA TYR A 106 12.78 25.30 0.53
C TYR A 106 11.69 25.78 1.49
N SER A 107 10.61 26.30 0.95
CA SER A 107 9.43 26.68 1.76
C SER A 107 8.57 25.48 2.11
N VAL A 108 8.59 24.45 1.26
CA VAL A 108 7.91 23.16 1.42
C VAL A 108 8.85 22.06 0.93
N SER A 109 8.90 20.95 1.62
CA SER A 109 9.73 19.80 1.24
C SER A 109 9.13 18.51 1.78
N GLY A 110 9.25 17.42 1.02
CA GLY A 110 8.93 16.05 1.43
C GLY A 110 10.04 15.42 2.26
N GLY A 111 11.29 15.80 1.99
CA GLY A 111 12.47 15.33 2.71
C GLY A 111 12.68 16.03 4.04
N LEU A 112 12.13 15.48 5.14
CA LEU A 112 12.13 16.11 6.47
C LEU A 112 13.32 15.73 7.35
N HIS A 113 13.94 14.58 7.12
CA HIS A 113 14.90 14.01 8.06
C HIS A 113 16.37 14.26 7.68
N GLY A 114 16.65 14.75 6.47
CA GLY A 114 18.02 15.02 5.98
C GLY A 114 18.90 13.78 5.96
N VAL A 115 18.31 12.60 5.70
CA VAL A 115 19.04 11.33 5.69
C VAL A 115 18.93 10.58 4.35
N GLY A 116 17.98 10.93 3.47
CA GLY A 116 17.65 10.14 2.29
C GLY A 116 18.83 9.78 1.40
N VAL A 117 19.51 10.77 0.80
CA VAL A 117 20.62 10.52 -0.12
C VAL A 117 21.85 9.96 0.58
N SER A 118 22.09 10.29 1.85
CA SER A 118 23.17 9.70 2.62
C SER A 118 22.94 8.22 2.94
N VAL A 119 21.67 7.82 3.11
CA VAL A 119 21.24 6.41 3.22
C VAL A 119 21.45 5.69 1.89
N VAL A 120 21.09 6.29 0.75
CA VAL A 120 21.39 5.72 -0.58
C VAL A 120 22.89 5.49 -0.75
N ASN A 121 23.73 6.48 -0.40
CA ASN A 121 25.16 6.37 -0.47
C ASN A 121 25.70 5.25 0.44
N ALA A 122 25.19 5.13 1.66
CA ALA A 122 25.61 4.09 2.59
C ALA A 122 25.26 2.68 2.12
N LEU A 123 24.10 2.51 1.44
CA LEU A 123 23.55 1.21 1.03
C LEU A 123 23.89 0.85 -0.43
N SER A 124 24.74 1.64 -1.08
CA SER A 124 25.22 1.40 -2.45
C SER A 124 26.68 0.95 -2.46
N THR A 125 27.06 0.11 -3.43
CA THR A 125 28.48 -0.20 -3.71
C THR A 125 29.19 1.02 -4.22
N SER A 126 28.52 1.82 -5.05
CA SER A 126 29.04 3.10 -5.57
C SER A 126 27.93 4.10 -5.81
N VAL A 127 28.29 5.37 -5.68
CA VAL A 127 27.45 6.51 -6.05
C VAL A 127 28.33 7.50 -6.79
N ASP A 128 27.90 7.93 -7.97
CA ASP A 128 28.52 8.97 -8.76
C ASP A 128 27.59 10.16 -8.84
N VAL A 129 28.09 11.34 -8.52
CA VAL A 129 27.33 12.59 -8.55
C VAL A 129 27.96 13.53 -9.56
N ASN A 130 27.11 14.06 -10.44
CA ASN A 130 27.48 15.11 -11.40
C ASN A 130 26.52 16.29 -11.20
N ILE A 131 27.06 17.48 -10.99
CA ILE A 131 26.30 18.68 -10.66
C ILE A 131 26.64 19.77 -11.65
N HIS A 132 25.64 20.34 -12.29
CA HIS A 132 25.75 21.54 -13.11
C HIS A 132 25.35 22.74 -12.26
N ARG A 133 26.33 23.53 -11.79
CA ARG A 133 26.09 24.68 -10.94
C ARG A 133 27.18 25.74 -11.10
N ASP A 134 26.79 27.01 -10.96
CA ASP A 134 27.69 28.17 -11.05
C ASP A 134 28.51 28.20 -12.36
N GLY A 135 27.87 27.76 -13.46
CA GLY A 135 28.44 27.75 -14.79
C GLY A 135 29.49 26.66 -15.04
N HIS A 136 29.61 25.67 -14.18
CA HIS A 136 30.54 24.56 -14.31
C HIS A 136 29.92 23.22 -13.93
N GLU A 137 30.48 22.16 -14.48
CA GLU A 137 30.28 20.80 -14.05
C GLU A 137 31.13 20.51 -12.81
N TRP A 138 30.57 19.75 -11.87
CA TRP A 138 31.24 19.28 -10.66
C TRP A 138 30.96 17.80 -10.46
N THR A 139 31.99 17.01 -10.21
CA THR A 139 31.87 15.55 -10.08
C THR A 139 32.51 15.04 -8.80
N GLN A 140 31.91 14.06 -8.18
CA GLN A 140 32.44 13.33 -7.05
C GLN A 140 31.89 11.90 -7.01
N SER A 141 32.74 10.93 -6.69
CA SER A 141 32.42 9.52 -6.60
C SER A 141 32.55 9.02 -5.16
N TYR A 142 31.70 8.05 -4.80
CA TYR A 142 31.67 7.43 -3.48
C TYR A 142 31.65 5.92 -3.60
N ARG A 143 32.23 5.24 -2.62
CA ARG A 143 32.17 3.79 -2.47
C ARG A 143 31.72 3.45 -1.06
N ARG A 144 30.57 2.77 -0.95
CA ARG A 144 29.96 2.38 0.33
C ARG A 144 29.93 3.54 1.35
N GLY A 145 29.52 4.72 0.90
CA GLY A 145 29.41 5.92 1.73
C GLY A 145 30.70 6.74 1.86
N VAL A 146 31.85 6.28 1.33
CA VAL A 146 33.15 6.95 1.48
C VAL A 146 33.51 7.66 0.18
N PRO A 147 33.80 8.99 0.21
CA PRO A 147 34.26 9.70 -0.96
C PRO A 147 35.64 9.15 -1.42
N GLN A 148 35.80 8.96 -2.73
CA GLN A 148 37.01 8.39 -3.30
C GLN A 148 38.03 9.46 -3.63
N GLU A 149 37.54 10.61 -4.08
CA GLU A 149 38.37 11.76 -4.47
C GLU A 149 37.69 13.05 -4.00
N PRO A 150 38.43 14.15 -3.88
CA PRO A 150 37.86 15.48 -3.63
C PRO A 150 36.93 15.87 -4.76
N LEU A 151 35.95 16.75 -4.45
CA LEU A 151 35.04 17.31 -5.46
C LEU A 151 35.85 17.95 -6.59
N ALA A 152 35.67 17.45 -7.80
CA ALA A 152 36.38 17.92 -8.99
C ALA A 152 35.56 18.94 -9.76
N LYS A 153 36.15 20.05 -10.14
CA LYS A 153 35.56 21.02 -11.04
C LYS A 153 35.89 20.66 -12.47
N GLY A 154 34.88 20.47 -13.29
CA GLY A 154 34.97 20.14 -14.71
C GLY A 154 34.79 21.33 -15.66
N ASP A 155 34.24 21.03 -16.83
CA ASP A 155 34.07 21.97 -17.92
C ASP A 155 32.99 23.04 -17.60
N ALA A 156 32.99 24.12 -18.42
CA ALA A 156 31.94 25.13 -18.33
C ALA A 156 30.65 24.63 -18.96
N VAL A 157 29.55 24.80 -18.25
CA VAL A 157 28.18 24.42 -18.69
C VAL A 157 27.25 25.61 -18.60
N SER A 158 26.17 25.60 -19.39
CA SER A 158 25.18 26.69 -19.44
C SER A 158 23.86 26.36 -18.70
N ASP A 159 23.66 25.13 -18.36
CA ASP A 159 22.49 24.59 -17.66
C ASP A 159 22.77 24.38 -16.16
N THR A 160 21.73 24.01 -15.43
CA THR A 160 21.82 23.63 -14.02
C THR A 160 21.10 22.31 -13.81
N GLY A 161 21.51 21.55 -12.80
CA GLY A 161 20.87 20.30 -12.45
C GLY A 161 21.75 19.39 -11.62
N THR A 162 21.19 18.26 -11.22
CA THR A 162 21.92 17.20 -10.52
C THR A 162 21.68 15.86 -11.21
N THR A 163 22.76 15.12 -11.41
CA THR A 163 22.72 13.70 -11.80
C THR A 163 23.28 12.87 -10.65
N VAL A 164 22.48 11.93 -10.18
CA VAL A 164 22.90 10.92 -9.19
C VAL A 164 22.79 9.55 -9.84
N THR A 165 23.90 8.83 -9.92
CA THR A 165 23.93 7.44 -10.39
C THR A 165 24.40 6.56 -9.24
N PHE A 166 23.69 5.46 -8.96
CA PHE A 166 24.03 4.58 -7.84
C PHE A 166 23.78 3.11 -8.18
N TRP A 167 24.51 2.24 -7.51
CA TRP A 167 24.41 0.78 -7.62
C TRP A 167 24.17 0.21 -6.22
N ALA A 168 23.01 -0.40 -5.99
CA ALA A 168 22.68 -1.01 -4.71
C ALA A 168 23.68 -2.10 -4.31
N ASP A 169 23.98 -2.23 -3.00
CA ASP A 169 24.96 -3.17 -2.50
C ASP A 169 24.35 -4.59 -2.35
N PRO A 170 24.78 -5.58 -3.16
CA PRO A 170 24.26 -6.96 -3.09
C PRO A 170 24.60 -7.67 -1.77
N ASP A 171 25.55 -7.12 -0.97
CA ASP A 171 25.83 -7.65 0.37
C ASP A 171 24.74 -7.26 1.38
N ILE A 172 23.85 -6.31 1.03
CA ILE A 172 22.80 -5.78 1.90
C ILE A 172 21.42 -6.22 1.42
N PHE A 173 21.17 -6.10 0.10
CA PHE A 173 19.86 -6.36 -0.49
C PHE A 173 19.73 -7.81 -0.93
N GLU A 174 18.54 -8.39 -0.71
CA GLU A 174 18.19 -9.74 -1.15
C GLU A 174 18.14 -9.85 -2.69
N THR A 175 17.85 -8.74 -3.36
CA THR A 175 17.88 -8.56 -4.80
C THR A 175 18.35 -7.16 -5.14
N THR A 176 19.01 -6.98 -6.29
CA THR A 176 19.35 -5.69 -6.88
C THR A 176 18.63 -5.44 -8.20
N ASN A 177 17.60 -6.25 -8.49
CA ASN A 177 16.82 -6.11 -9.69
C ASN A 177 15.59 -5.23 -9.41
N TYR A 178 15.53 -4.08 -10.06
CA TYR A 178 14.43 -3.12 -9.95
C TYR A 178 13.25 -3.55 -10.82
N ASP A 179 12.02 -3.44 -10.28
CA ASP A 179 10.80 -3.66 -11.04
C ASP A 179 10.34 -2.36 -11.70
N PHE A 180 10.27 -2.37 -13.05
CA PHE A 180 9.91 -1.21 -13.86
C PHE A 180 8.49 -0.74 -13.59
N ASP A 181 7.54 -1.66 -13.49
CA ASP A 181 6.13 -1.34 -13.30
C ASP A 181 5.87 -0.72 -11.91
N THR A 182 6.59 -1.18 -10.89
CA THR A 182 6.49 -0.61 -9.54
C THR A 182 7.01 0.82 -9.49
N LEU A 183 8.15 1.10 -10.14
CA LEU A 183 8.71 2.44 -10.24
C LEU A 183 7.81 3.34 -11.09
N SER A 184 7.35 2.86 -12.25
CA SER A 184 6.48 3.57 -13.19
C SER A 184 5.22 4.09 -12.51
N ARG A 185 4.53 3.23 -11.73
CA ARG A 185 3.31 3.61 -10.99
C ARG A 185 3.56 4.68 -9.95
N ARG A 186 4.66 4.56 -9.19
CA ARG A 186 5.02 5.58 -8.20
C ARG A 186 5.33 6.93 -8.84
N PHE A 187 6.02 6.93 -9.98
CA PHE A 187 6.35 8.17 -10.71
C PHE A 187 5.12 8.79 -11.36
N GLN A 188 4.16 7.98 -11.80
CA GLN A 188 2.86 8.47 -12.26
C GLN A 188 2.11 9.21 -11.14
N GLU A 189 2.06 8.65 -9.93
CA GLU A 189 1.46 9.29 -8.75
C GLU A 189 2.17 10.62 -8.43
N MET A 190 3.50 10.64 -8.43
CA MET A 190 4.29 11.85 -8.20
C MET A 190 4.00 12.93 -9.26
N ALA A 191 3.84 12.56 -10.53
CA ALA A 191 3.51 13.48 -11.62
C ALA A 191 2.11 14.07 -11.46
N PHE A 192 1.12 13.29 -11.00
CA PHE A 192 -0.21 13.81 -10.67
C PHE A 192 -0.19 14.83 -9.52
N LEU A 193 0.64 14.60 -8.50
CA LEU A 193 0.73 15.46 -7.31
C LEU A 193 1.51 16.76 -7.58
N ASN A 194 2.28 16.81 -8.67
CA ASN A 194 3.11 17.94 -9.04
C ASN A 194 2.74 18.44 -10.45
N ARG A 195 1.71 19.27 -10.50
CA ARG A 195 1.15 19.81 -11.76
C ARG A 195 2.24 20.32 -12.69
N GLY A 196 2.31 19.77 -13.91
CA GLY A 196 3.23 20.18 -14.96
C GLY A 196 4.66 19.65 -14.83
N LEU A 197 4.99 18.89 -13.78
CA LEU A 197 6.27 18.19 -13.67
C LEU A 197 6.28 17.01 -14.66
N THR A 198 7.32 16.94 -15.47
CA THR A 198 7.57 15.81 -16.37
C THR A 198 8.48 14.81 -15.68
N ILE A 199 8.07 13.54 -15.61
CA ILE A 199 8.87 12.44 -15.09
C ILE A 199 8.99 11.38 -16.17
N ASN A 200 10.22 11.09 -16.59
CA ASN A 200 10.54 10.09 -17.61
C ASN A 200 11.20 8.90 -16.93
N LEU A 201 10.76 7.69 -17.25
CA LEU A 201 11.38 6.45 -16.81
C LEU A 201 11.80 5.64 -18.02
N ARG A 202 13.08 5.21 -18.06
CA ARG A 202 13.64 4.39 -19.12
C ARG A 202 14.33 3.16 -18.54
N ASP A 203 14.17 2.01 -19.19
CA ASP A 203 14.85 0.76 -18.87
C ASP A 203 15.82 0.40 -20.00
N GLU A 204 17.12 0.51 -19.73
CA GLU A 204 18.21 0.15 -20.64
C GLU A 204 18.74 -1.28 -20.41
N ARG A 205 18.12 -2.02 -19.48
CA ARG A 205 18.54 -3.39 -19.19
C ARG A 205 18.18 -4.31 -20.39
N PRO A 206 19.00 -5.34 -20.63
CA PRO A 206 18.71 -6.31 -21.68
C PRO A 206 17.33 -6.94 -21.47
N GLN A 207 16.46 -6.82 -22.48
CA GLN A 207 15.13 -7.44 -22.49
C GLN A 207 15.16 -8.69 -23.37
N ASP A 208 14.28 -9.65 -23.08
CA ASP A 208 14.08 -10.78 -23.97
C ASP A 208 13.48 -10.27 -25.30
N PRO A 209 14.07 -10.56 -26.47
CA PRO A 209 13.57 -10.10 -27.75
C PRO A 209 12.13 -10.53 -28.07
N ASP A 210 11.66 -11.58 -27.42
CA ASP A 210 10.30 -12.12 -27.60
C ASP A 210 9.28 -11.47 -26.65
N ASP A 211 9.72 -10.58 -25.72
CA ASP A 211 8.88 -9.85 -24.80
C ASP A 211 8.59 -8.43 -25.32
N GLU A 212 7.33 -8.14 -25.64
CA GLU A 212 6.84 -6.77 -25.86
C GLU A 212 6.70 -6.05 -24.49
N VAL A 213 7.83 -5.62 -23.91
CA VAL A 213 7.86 -4.88 -22.64
C VAL A 213 8.04 -3.39 -22.95
N GLU A 214 7.26 -2.55 -22.28
CA GLU A 214 7.43 -1.11 -22.32
C GLU A 214 8.74 -0.73 -21.60
N THR A 215 9.67 -0.13 -22.32
CA THR A 215 11.01 0.24 -21.81
C THR A 215 11.18 1.74 -21.59
N GLU A 216 10.21 2.55 -22.00
CA GLU A 216 10.24 4.01 -21.86
C GLU A 216 8.82 4.54 -21.65
N ILE A 217 8.63 5.35 -20.60
CA ILE A 217 7.37 5.99 -20.32
C ILE A 217 7.59 7.42 -19.81
N SER A 218 6.66 8.33 -20.14
CA SER A 218 6.71 9.73 -19.73
C SER A 218 5.38 10.14 -19.11
N TYR A 219 5.44 10.78 -17.95
CA TYR A 219 4.28 11.30 -17.24
C TYR A 219 4.37 12.81 -17.09
N CYS A 220 3.31 13.53 -17.51
CA CYS A 220 3.14 14.94 -17.27
C CYS A 220 1.64 15.27 -17.25
N TYR A 221 1.15 15.81 -16.16
CA TYR A 221 -0.28 16.08 -15.97
C TYR A 221 -0.52 17.57 -15.70
N ALA A 222 -1.06 18.27 -16.70
CA ALA A 222 -1.39 19.69 -16.59
C ALA A 222 -2.57 19.97 -15.65
N GLY A 223 -3.48 19.00 -15.47
CA GLY A 223 -4.61 19.07 -14.53
C GLY A 223 -4.28 18.57 -13.12
N GLY A 224 -3.05 18.10 -12.86
CA GLY A 224 -2.61 17.71 -11.53
C GLY A 224 -3.52 16.66 -10.87
N ILE A 225 -3.96 16.90 -9.64
CA ILE A 225 -4.82 15.97 -8.88
C ILE A 225 -6.22 15.80 -9.49
N GLY A 226 -6.70 16.74 -10.31
CA GLY A 226 -7.93 16.58 -11.09
C GLY A 226 -7.79 15.48 -12.14
N ASP A 227 -6.64 15.39 -12.82
CA ASP A 227 -6.33 14.29 -13.73
C ASP A 227 -6.18 12.97 -13.00
N PHE A 228 -5.66 13.00 -11.78
CA PHE A 228 -5.59 11.82 -10.93
C PHE A 228 -6.98 11.25 -10.61
N VAL A 229 -7.94 12.10 -10.22
CA VAL A 229 -9.33 11.67 -9.99
C VAL A 229 -9.94 11.10 -11.28
N ARG A 230 -9.70 11.72 -12.44
CA ARG A 230 -10.18 11.18 -13.74
C ARG A 230 -9.58 9.82 -14.04
N HIS A 231 -8.29 9.65 -13.78
CA HIS A 231 -7.59 8.37 -13.96
C HIS A 231 -8.20 7.28 -13.07
N LEU A 232 -8.37 7.51 -11.78
CA LEU A 232 -8.98 6.56 -10.83
C LEU A 232 -10.44 6.22 -11.14
N ASN A 233 -11.17 7.13 -11.79
CA ASN A 233 -12.56 6.93 -12.16
C ASN A 233 -12.75 6.42 -13.60
N ALA A 234 -11.69 6.27 -14.39
CA ALA A 234 -11.77 5.89 -15.80
C ALA A 234 -12.64 4.66 -16.05
N ASN A 235 -12.58 3.67 -15.16
CA ASN A 235 -13.31 2.39 -15.26
C ASN A 235 -14.51 2.28 -14.32
N LYS A 236 -14.85 3.35 -13.55
CA LYS A 236 -15.91 3.30 -12.52
C LYS A 236 -17.23 3.97 -12.97
N GLY A 237 -17.23 4.68 -14.08
CA GLY A 237 -18.36 5.43 -14.60
C GLY A 237 -18.76 6.59 -13.66
N PRO A 238 -18.48 7.85 -14.01
CA PRO A 238 -18.81 8.99 -13.15
C PRO A 238 -20.34 9.15 -13.02
N SER A 239 -20.83 9.47 -11.81
CA SER A 239 -22.23 9.80 -11.55
C SER A 239 -22.52 11.29 -11.72
N ASN A 240 -21.50 12.13 -11.58
CA ASN A 240 -21.51 13.55 -12.00
C ASN A 240 -20.41 13.80 -13.04
N PRO A 241 -20.71 14.57 -14.11
CA PRO A 241 -19.76 14.75 -15.22
C PRO A 241 -18.52 15.55 -14.83
N SER A 242 -18.65 16.51 -13.91
CA SER A 242 -17.57 17.41 -13.52
C SER A 242 -16.67 16.79 -12.47
N VAL A 243 -15.34 16.88 -12.64
CA VAL A 243 -14.41 16.77 -11.52
C VAL A 243 -14.46 18.10 -10.76
N ILE A 244 -14.77 18.03 -9.48
CA ILE A 244 -14.80 19.19 -8.58
C ILE A 244 -13.40 19.40 -8.06
N GLU A 245 -12.75 20.50 -8.42
CA GLU A 245 -11.39 20.80 -8.01
C GLU A 245 -11.29 22.24 -7.51
N PHE A 246 -10.51 22.45 -6.47
CA PHE A 246 -10.23 23.76 -5.90
C PHE A 246 -8.96 23.74 -5.04
N GLU A 247 -8.36 24.91 -4.89
CA GLU A 247 -7.13 25.11 -4.15
C GLU A 247 -7.17 26.41 -3.33
N ALA A 248 -6.40 26.47 -2.26
CA ALA A 248 -6.12 27.71 -1.53
C ALA A 248 -4.75 27.66 -0.87
N GLU A 249 -4.20 28.85 -0.62
CA GLU A 249 -2.93 29.05 0.06
C GLU A 249 -3.08 30.13 1.17
N ASP A 250 -2.41 29.92 2.29
CA ASP A 250 -2.23 30.89 3.37
C ASP A 250 -0.71 31.10 3.57
N LEU A 251 -0.18 32.13 2.92
CA LEU A 251 1.25 32.47 2.94
C LEU A 251 1.77 32.78 4.34
N ASP A 252 0.93 33.37 5.19
CA ASP A 252 1.31 33.76 6.57
C ASP A 252 1.53 32.49 7.42
N LYS A 253 0.70 31.48 7.22
CA LYS A 253 0.81 30.21 7.93
C LYS A 253 1.72 29.20 7.20
N GLY A 254 2.08 29.48 5.95
CA GLY A 254 2.87 28.58 5.13
C GLY A 254 2.16 27.24 4.90
N ILE A 255 0.85 27.29 4.61
CA ILE A 255 0.03 26.12 4.29
C ILE A 255 -0.73 26.36 2.98
N SER A 256 -0.73 25.37 2.12
CA SER A 256 -1.62 25.30 0.97
C SER A 256 -2.31 23.95 0.90
N ALA A 257 -3.45 23.90 0.23
CA ALA A 257 -4.17 22.67 0.00
C ALA A 257 -4.85 22.67 -1.36
N GLU A 258 -4.81 21.53 -2.02
CA GLU A 258 -5.51 21.22 -3.25
C GLU A 258 -6.47 20.05 -2.95
N VAL A 259 -7.70 20.13 -3.45
CA VAL A 259 -8.72 19.09 -3.32
C VAL A 259 -9.34 18.84 -4.68
N ALA A 260 -9.39 17.58 -5.09
CA ALA A 260 -10.14 17.16 -6.27
C ALA A 260 -11.05 15.99 -5.90
N MET A 261 -12.29 15.97 -6.43
CA MET A 261 -13.23 14.91 -6.13
C MET A 261 -14.26 14.70 -7.25
N GLN A 262 -14.78 13.46 -7.34
CA GLN A 262 -15.89 13.11 -8.24
C GLN A 262 -16.59 11.86 -7.69
N TRP A 263 -17.92 11.80 -7.80
CA TRP A 263 -18.67 10.59 -7.51
C TRP A 263 -18.77 9.70 -8.75
N ASN A 264 -18.72 8.40 -8.54
CA ASN A 264 -18.89 7.37 -9.55
C ASN A 264 -20.05 6.43 -9.19
N ASN A 265 -20.37 5.50 -10.09
CA ASN A 265 -21.49 4.56 -9.90
C ASN A 265 -21.16 3.41 -8.93
N GLY A 266 -19.95 3.31 -8.43
CA GLY A 266 -19.53 2.34 -7.43
C GLY A 266 -20.15 2.60 -6.05
N PHE A 267 -19.85 1.70 -5.13
CA PHE A 267 -20.37 1.71 -3.76
C PHE A 267 -19.30 1.94 -2.70
N SER A 268 -18.02 1.88 -3.09
CA SER A 268 -16.88 2.07 -2.19
C SER A 268 -16.36 3.50 -2.27
N GLU A 269 -15.86 4.03 -1.15
CA GLU A 269 -15.10 5.27 -1.14
C GLU A 269 -13.64 5.02 -1.53
N SER A 270 -13.04 6.00 -2.21
CA SER A 270 -11.62 6.02 -2.61
C SER A 270 -11.08 7.40 -2.26
N ILE A 271 -10.68 7.60 -1.01
CA ILE A 271 -10.09 8.86 -0.53
C ILE A 271 -8.60 8.65 -0.31
N TYR A 272 -7.79 9.49 -0.94
CA TYR A 272 -6.33 9.47 -0.83
C TYR A 272 -5.85 10.82 -0.37
N THR A 273 -4.94 10.80 0.60
CA THR A 273 -4.48 12.02 1.25
C THR A 273 -2.96 12.10 1.24
N PHE A 274 -2.46 13.31 0.99
CA PHE A 274 -1.03 13.57 0.84
C PHE A 274 -0.63 14.79 1.66
N ALA A 275 0.55 14.74 2.23
CA ALA A 275 1.19 15.88 2.88
C ALA A 275 2.62 16.03 2.35
N ASN A 276 2.93 17.17 1.70
CA ASN A 276 4.19 17.42 1.00
C ASN A 276 4.56 16.27 0.04
N THR A 277 3.60 15.83 -0.78
CA THR A 277 3.70 14.71 -1.74
C THR A 277 3.82 13.31 -1.12
N ILE A 278 3.89 13.20 0.20
CA ILE A 278 3.95 11.93 0.92
C ILE A 278 2.53 11.39 1.11
N ASN A 279 2.31 10.14 0.72
CA ASN A 279 1.03 9.46 0.91
C ASN A 279 0.79 9.18 2.41
N THR A 280 -0.27 9.77 2.96
CA THR A 280 -0.68 9.54 4.35
C THR A 280 -1.73 8.41 4.39
N THR A 281 -1.27 7.18 4.33
CA THR A 281 -2.12 5.98 4.20
C THR A 281 -3.11 5.80 5.36
N GLU A 282 -2.79 6.34 6.54
CA GLU A 282 -3.65 6.37 7.72
C GLU A 282 -4.42 7.71 7.86
N GLY A 283 -4.37 8.56 6.82
CA GLY A 283 -5.05 9.85 6.82
C GLY A 283 -4.40 10.89 7.73
N GLY A 284 -5.19 11.51 8.56
CA GLY A 284 -4.75 12.54 9.51
C GLY A 284 -5.67 13.74 9.56
N THR A 285 -5.17 14.81 10.14
CA THR A 285 -5.96 16.02 10.42
C THR A 285 -6.57 16.70 9.19
N HIS A 286 -5.89 16.67 8.05
CA HIS A 286 -6.40 17.20 6.77
C HIS A 286 -7.59 16.38 6.24
N GLU A 287 -7.53 15.04 6.34
CA GLU A 287 -8.65 14.17 6.00
C GLU A 287 -9.83 14.39 6.95
N GLU A 288 -9.59 14.51 8.26
CA GLU A 288 -10.63 14.80 9.24
C GLU A 288 -11.36 16.11 8.92
N GLY A 289 -10.61 17.15 8.54
CA GLY A 289 -11.16 18.44 8.14
C GLY A 289 -12.04 18.33 6.90
N TYR A 290 -11.58 17.59 5.88
CA TYR A 290 -12.31 17.31 4.66
C TYR A 290 -13.62 16.54 4.94
N ARG A 291 -13.55 15.42 5.66
CA ARG A 291 -14.70 14.56 5.99
C ARG A 291 -15.77 15.33 6.78
N ALA A 292 -15.36 16.14 7.74
CA ALA A 292 -16.26 16.96 8.55
C ALA A 292 -16.99 18.01 7.71
N ALA A 293 -16.27 18.75 6.87
CA ALA A 293 -16.83 19.78 6.00
C ALA A 293 -17.78 19.20 4.96
N LEU A 294 -17.36 18.14 4.27
CA LEU A 294 -18.18 17.46 3.25
C LEU A 294 -19.51 16.99 3.85
N THR A 295 -19.46 16.36 5.04
CA THR A 295 -20.67 15.85 5.70
C THR A 295 -21.62 16.97 6.09
N ALA A 296 -21.11 18.06 6.64
CA ALA A 296 -21.93 19.21 7.02
C ALA A 296 -22.57 19.91 5.81
N LEU A 297 -21.78 20.17 4.76
CA LEU A 297 -22.25 20.81 3.52
C LEU A 297 -23.32 19.98 2.83
N MET A 298 -23.08 18.67 2.65
CA MET A 298 -24.04 17.81 1.96
C MET A 298 -25.38 17.74 2.69
N ASN A 299 -25.37 17.65 4.03
CA ASN A 299 -26.61 17.66 4.81
C ASN A 299 -27.36 19.01 4.68
N ARG A 300 -26.63 20.13 4.67
CA ARG A 300 -27.22 21.47 4.46
C ARG A 300 -27.87 21.57 3.09
N PHE A 301 -27.12 21.33 2.02
CA PHE A 301 -27.61 21.49 0.66
C PHE A 301 -28.67 20.47 0.28
N ALA A 302 -28.58 19.21 0.75
CA ALA A 302 -29.63 18.22 0.53
C ALA A 302 -31.00 18.66 1.10
N ARG A 303 -31.02 19.38 2.23
CA ARG A 303 -32.23 19.99 2.80
C ARG A 303 -32.67 21.21 2.01
N GLU A 304 -31.79 22.13 1.69
CA GLU A 304 -32.07 23.33 0.90
C GLU A 304 -32.67 22.95 -0.47
N TRP A 305 -32.18 21.91 -1.10
CA TRP A 305 -32.70 21.41 -2.37
C TRP A 305 -33.97 20.55 -2.25
N GLY A 306 -34.41 20.25 -1.02
CA GLY A 306 -35.58 19.40 -0.76
C GLY A 306 -35.39 17.93 -1.08
N VAL A 307 -34.15 17.48 -1.28
CA VAL A 307 -33.80 16.05 -1.49
C VAL A 307 -33.91 15.29 -0.17
N LEU A 308 -33.51 15.91 0.94
CA LEU A 308 -33.67 15.42 2.31
C LEU A 308 -34.74 16.28 3.00
N LYS A 309 -35.76 15.65 3.58
CA LYS A 309 -36.85 16.36 4.27
C LYS A 309 -36.42 16.78 5.67
N GLU A 310 -37.00 17.83 6.24
CA GLU A 310 -36.68 18.32 7.59
C GLU A 310 -36.78 17.24 8.68
N LYS A 311 -37.77 16.36 8.57
CA LYS A 311 -38.01 15.26 9.51
C LYS A 311 -37.11 14.04 9.34
N ASP A 312 -36.37 13.95 8.24
CA ASP A 312 -35.50 12.83 7.98
C ASP A 312 -34.20 12.98 8.79
N ALA A 313 -33.61 11.87 9.22
CA ALA A 313 -32.33 11.88 9.88
C ALA A 313 -31.23 12.43 8.96
N ASN A 314 -30.18 13.00 9.53
CA ASN A 314 -29.02 13.40 8.75
C ASN A 314 -28.38 12.20 8.05
N LEU A 315 -27.84 12.44 6.86
CA LEU A 315 -26.96 11.52 6.17
C LEU A 315 -25.68 11.32 6.98
N THR A 316 -25.21 10.09 7.09
CA THR A 316 -23.90 9.81 7.68
C THR A 316 -22.79 10.08 6.68
N GLY A 317 -21.54 10.14 7.17
CA GLY A 317 -20.38 10.27 6.30
C GLY A 317 -20.33 9.18 5.25
N ASP A 318 -20.58 7.91 5.61
CA ASP A 318 -20.58 6.78 4.69
C ASP A 318 -21.64 6.91 3.59
N ASP A 319 -22.86 7.40 3.94
CA ASP A 319 -23.90 7.61 2.94
C ASP A 319 -23.46 8.62 1.86
N ILE A 320 -22.73 9.67 2.28
CA ILE A 320 -22.28 10.76 1.41
C ILE A 320 -21.11 10.33 0.56
N ARG A 321 -20.23 9.51 1.12
CA ARG A 321 -18.98 9.07 0.47
C ARG A 321 -19.15 7.79 -0.37
N GLU A 322 -20.34 7.21 -0.42
CA GLU A 322 -20.63 6.06 -1.30
C GLU A 322 -20.31 6.43 -2.77
N GLY A 323 -19.32 5.74 -3.36
CA GLY A 323 -18.84 5.98 -4.71
C GLY A 323 -18.02 7.27 -4.88
N LEU A 324 -17.54 7.89 -3.81
CA LEU A 324 -16.69 9.07 -3.89
C LEU A 324 -15.24 8.67 -4.16
N THR A 325 -14.64 9.31 -5.17
CA THR A 325 -13.18 9.37 -5.34
C THR A 325 -12.72 10.78 -5.01
N ALA A 326 -11.77 10.93 -4.08
CA ALA A 326 -11.24 12.23 -3.69
C ALA A 326 -9.73 12.17 -3.42
N ILE A 327 -9.03 13.21 -3.82
CA ILE A 327 -7.62 13.46 -3.53
C ILE A 327 -7.53 14.74 -2.71
N ILE A 328 -6.85 14.69 -1.58
CA ILE A 328 -6.57 15.82 -0.71
C ILE A 328 -5.05 15.95 -0.57
N SER A 329 -4.47 16.98 -1.13
CA SER A 329 -3.03 17.26 -1.04
C SER A 329 -2.81 18.54 -0.25
N VAL A 330 -2.03 18.46 0.83
CA VAL A 330 -1.64 19.63 1.62
C VAL A 330 -0.13 19.83 1.54
N LYS A 331 0.31 21.09 1.51
CA LYS A 331 1.71 21.47 1.57
C LYS A 331 1.91 22.33 2.81
N LEU A 332 2.87 21.97 3.64
CA LEU A 332 3.17 22.57 4.95
C LEU A 332 4.66 22.83 5.08
N ARG A 333 5.04 23.95 5.69
CA ARG A 333 6.45 24.23 6.01
C ARG A 333 7.02 23.21 6.99
N GLU A 334 6.26 22.89 8.02
CA GLU A 334 6.68 22.02 9.11
C GLU A 334 5.63 20.90 9.34
N PRO A 335 5.56 19.88 8.46
CA PRO A 335 4.61 18.80 8.66
C PRO A 335 5.01 17.95 9.86
N GLN A 336 4.04 17.63 10.70
CA GLN A 336 4.17 16.77 11.87
C GLN A 336 3.46 15.45 11.58
N PHE A 337 4.22 14.37 11.51
CA PHE A 337 3.67 13.04 11.28
C PHE A 337 3.67 12.22 12.58
N GLU A 338 2.66 11.38 12.73
CA GLU A 338 2.66 10.34 13.76
C GLU A 338 3.58 9.20 13.28
N GLY A 339 4.76 9.06 13.90
CA GLY A 339 5.73 8.02 13.60
C GLY A 339 6.68 8.32 12.43
N GLN A 340 7.70 7.48 12.28
CA GLN A 340 8.77 7.63 11.30
C GLN A 340 8.34 7.28 9.88
N THR A 341 7.32 6.44 9.72
CA THR A 341 6.76 6.01 8.44
C THR A 341 5.93 7.08 7.75
N LYS A 342 5.66 8.22 8.42
CA LYS A 342 4.92 9.38 7.87
C LYS A 342 3.49 9.04 7.39
N THR A 343 2.89 8.00 7.91
CA THR A 343 1.60 7.47 7.43
C THR A 343 0.40 8.31 7.86
N LYS A 344 0.55 9.17 8.87
CA LYS A 344 -0.54 9.99 9.41
C LYS A 344 -0.09 11.41 9.75
N LEU A 345 -0.81 12.41 9.25
CA LEU A 345 -0.54 13.83 9.53
C LEU A 345 -1.19 14.27 10.83
N GLY A 346 -0.41 14.93 11.71
CA GLY A 346 -0.85 15.40 13.04
C GLY A 346 -1.13 16.90 13.17
N ASN A 347 -0.76 17.72 12.18
CA ASN A 347 -0.89 19.19 12.23
C ASN A 347 -2.34 19.65 12.42
N THR A 348 -2.68 20.24 13.55
CA THR A 348 -4.05 20.70 13.84
C THR A 348 -4.52 21.86 12.95
N GLU A 349 -3.59 22.72 12.51
CA GLU A 349 -3.85 23.79 11.54
C GLU A 349 -4.31 23.28 10.19
N ALA A 350 -3.83 22.12 9.73
CA ALA A 350 -4.25 21.49 8.48
C ALA A 350 -5.74 21.13 8.50
N LYS A 351 -6.25 20.62 9.64
CA LYS A 351 -7.68 20.32 9.81
C LYS A 351 -8.55 21.56 9.59
N THR A 352 -8.21 22.64 10.28
CA THR A 352 -8.99 23.89 10.22
C THR A 352 -8.91 24.51 8.84
N PHE A 353 -7.73 24.49 8.21
CA PHE A 353 -7.51 25.05 6.89
C PHE A 353 -8.30 24.31 5.81
N VAL A 354 -8.17 22.98 5.76
CA VAL A 354 -8.89 22.14 4.79
C VAL A 354 -10.40 22.22 5.02
N GLN A 355 -10.85 22.19 6.29
CA GLN A 355 -12.27 22.33 6.60
C GLN A 355 -12.84 23.66 6.09
N LYS A 356 -12.11 24.76 6.26
CA LYS A 356 -12.52 26.07 5.75
C LYS A 356 -12.54 26.07 4.22
N LEU A 357 -11.46 25.61 3.59
CA LEU A 357 -11.34 25.55 2.14
C LEU A 357 -12.53 24.80 1.52
N VAL A 358 -12.84 23.61 2.05
CA VAL A 358 -13.95 22.78 1.55
C VAL A 358 -15.30 23.49 1.78
N ASN A 359 -15.53 24.08 2.95
CA ASN A 359 -16.76 24.80 3.23
C ASN A 359 -17.00 25.97 2.26
N ASP A 360 -15.97 26.74 1.98
CA ASP A 360 -16.07 27.93 1.14
C ASP A 360 -16.20 27.52 -0.35
N GLN A 361 -15.27 26.75 -0.87
CA GLN A 361 -15.18 26.46 -2.29
C GLN A 361 -16.20 25.40 -2.77
N LEU A 362 -16.39 24.33 -2.03
CA LEU A 362 -17.41 23.33 -2.39
C LEU A 362 -18.83 23.89 -2.18
N GLY A 363 -19.02 24.75 -1.15
CA GLY A 363 -20.26 25.47 -0.95
C GLY A 363 -20.62 26.34 -2.18
N GLU A 364 -19.67 27.13 -2.65
CA GLU A 364 -19.81 27.95 -3.86
C GLU A 364 -20.06 27.10 -5.11
N TRP A 365 -19.37 25.95 -5.23
CA TRP A 365 -19.58 25.02 -6.35
C TRP A 365 -21.01 24.47 -6.35
N PHE A 366 -21.55 24.07 -5.21
CA PHE A 366 -22.93 23.57 -5.09
C PHE A 366 -23.98 24.65 -5.44
N GLU A 367 -23.70 25.91 -5.09
CA GLU A 367 -24.58 27.04 -5.48
C GLU A 367 -24.57 27.25 -6.99
N LYS A 368 -23.39 27.13 -7.64
CA LYS A 368 -23.23 27.29 -9.09
C LYS A 368 -23.74 26.10 -9.90
N ASN A 369 -23.68 24.87 -9.32
CA ASN A 369 -24.00 23.62 -10.00
C ASN A 369 -25.09 22.81 -9.30
N PRO A 370 -26.29 23.39 -9.05
CA PRO A 370 -27.33 22.75 -8.24
C PRO A 370 -27.89 21.47 -8.89
N ALA A 371 -27.78 21.30 -10.21
CA ALA A 371 -28.22 20.09 -10.89
C ALA A 371 -27.35 18.88 -10.53
N GLU A 372 -26.04 19.01 -10.67
CA GLU A 372 -25.09 17.97 -10.28
C GLU A 372 -25.10 17.72 -8.76
N GLY A 373 -25.17 18.78 -7.96
CA GLY A 373 -25.27 18.66 -6.50
C GLY A 373 -26.50 17.87 -6.05
N LYS A 374 -27.64 18.07 -6.71
CA LYS A 374 -28.86 17.28 -6.43
C LYS A 374 -28.71 15.80 -6.80
N GLU A 375 -28.01 15.48 -7.89
CA GLU A 375 -27.72 14.08 -8.25
C GLU A 375 -26.85 13.40 -7.19
N ILE A 376 -25.78 14.08 -6.75
CA ILE A 376 -24.92 13.60 -5.67
C ILE A 376 -25.73 13.41 -4.38
N ALA A 377 -26.58 14.38 -4.01
CA ALA A 377 -27.43 14.27 -2.82
C ALA A 377 -28.44 13.10 -2.92
N ARG A 378 -29.03 12.86 -4.11
CA ARG A 378 -29.93 11.71 -4.33
C ARG A 378 -29.20 10.38 -4.17
N LYS A 379 -27.97 10.26 -4.66
CA LYS A 379 -27.13 9.08 -4.45
C LYS A 379 -26.91 8.84 -2.96
N ALA A 380 -26.52 9.87 -2.20
CA ALA A 380 -26.31 9.76 -0.76
C ALA A 380 -27.60 9.39 0.01
N VAL A 381 -28.77 9.93 -0.37
CA VAL A 381 -30.07 9.53 0.21
C VAL A 381 -30.40 8.07 -0.12
N ALA A 382 -30.13 7.61 -1.35
CA ALA A 382 -30.34 6.21 -1.73
C ALA A 382 -29.42 5.26 -0.92
N ALA A 383 -28.17 5.65 -0.66
CA ALA A 383 -27.24 4.92 0.21
C ALA A 383 -27.76 4.84 1.64
N SER A 384 -28.26 5.95 2.20
CA SER A 384 -28.85 5.99 3.54
C SER A 384 -30.06 5.07 3.69
N VAL A 385 -30.95 5.05 2.70
CA VAL A 385 -32.13 4.14 2.69
C VAL A 385 -31.68 2.68 2.70
N ALA A 386 -30.69 2.33 1.87
CA ALA A 386 -30.13 0.98 1.82
C ALA A 386 -29.50 0.57 3.15
N ARG A 387 -28.69 1.43 3.74
CA ARG A 387 -28.04 1.19 5.05
C ARG A 387 -29.07 0.96 6.16
N VAL A 388 -30.10 1.80 6.23
CA VAL A 388 -31.18 1.65 7.23
C VAL A 388 -31.95 0.35 7.03
N ALA A 389 -32.24 -0.03 5.79
CA ALA A 389 -32.89 -1.30 5.48
C ALA A 389 -32.02 -2.51 5.90
N ALA A 390 -30.72 -2.46 5.59
CA ALA A 390 -29.77 -3.49 5.99
C ALA A 390 -29.66 -3.65 7.51
N ARG A 391 -29.61 -2.53 8.25
CA ARG A 391 -29.59 -2.54 9.72
C ARG A 391 -30.84 -3.17 10.31
N LYS A 392 -32.03 -2.80 9.81
CA LYS A 392 -33.31 -3.42 10.24
C LYS A 392 -33.35 -4.92 9.98
N ALA A 393 -32.89 -5.35 8.80
CA ALA A 393 -32.84 -6.78 8.46
C ALA A 393 -31.92 -7.56 9.39
N ARG A 394 -30.74 -7.00 9.70
CA ARG A 394 -29.77 -7.56 10.65
C ARG A 394 -30.33 -7.67 12.06
N ASP A 395 -30.98 -6.61 12.55
CA ASP A 395 -31.56 -6.57 13.91
C ASP A 395 -32.72 -7.57 14.06
N LEU A 396 -33.56 -7.73 13.03
CA LEU A 396 -34.60 -8.74 12.98
C LEU A 396 -34.03 -10.17 13.01
N ALA A 397 -32.94 -10.41 12.27
CA ALA A 397 -32.24 -11.70 12.25
C ALA A 397 -31.60 -12.02 13.62
N ARG A 398 -31.01 -11.03 14.29
CA ARG A 398 -30.42 -11.16 15.65
C ARG A 398 -31.53 -11.48 16.67
N ASN A 399 -32.63 -10.77 16.65
CA ASN A 399 -33.77 -11.00 17.57
C ASN A 399 -34.38 -12.39 17.39
N ARG A 400 -34.44 -12.93 16.17
CA ARG A 400 -34.89 -14.31 15.92
C ARG A 400 -33.92 -15.37 16.44
N LYS A 401 -32.59 -15.11 16.34
CA LYS A 401 -31.55 -16.03 16.87
C LYS A 401 -31.42 -15.95 18.39
N GLY A 402 -31.62 -14.78 19.01
CA GLY A 402 -31.58 -14.59 20.46
C GLY A 402 -32.69 -15.34 21.22
N LEU A 403 -33.79 -15.69 20.56
CA LEU A 403 -34.86 -16.51 21.10
C LEU A 403 -34.62 -18.03 21.02
N LEU A 404 -33.58 -18.48 20.28
CA LEU A 404 -33.34 -19.90 19.99
C LEU A 404 -31.97 -20.44 20.45
N GLY A 405 -31.13 -19.67 21.17
CA GLY A 405 -29.89 -20.21 21.74
C GLY A 405 -28.71 -19.25 21.77
N GLY A 406 -28.09 -19.23 22.89
CA GLY A 406 -26.91 -18.54 23.41
C GLY A 406 -25.90 -17.89 22.47
N GLY A 407 -25.56 -16.67 22.84
CA GLY A 407 -24.31 -15.97 22.45
C GLY A 407 -24.18 -15.62 20.98
N GLY A 408 -24.22 -14.37 20.63
CA GLY A 408 -24.18 -13.73 19.30
C GLY A 408 -23.12 -14.16 18.26
N LEU A 409 -22.43 -15.29 18.45
CA LEU A 409 -21.43 -15.82 17.51
C LEU A 409 -22.07 -16.66 16.39
N PRO A 410 -21.45 -16.71 15.18
CA PRO A 410 -21.95 -17.54 14.08
C PRO A 410 -21.95 -19.02 14.49
N GLY A 411 -23.04 -19.73 14.23
CA GLY A 411 -23.17 -21.16 14.58
C GLY A 411 -22.14 -22.09 13.92
N LYS A 412 -21.43 -21.60 12.89
CA LYS A 412 -20.35 -22.32 12.19
C LYS A 412 -18.95 -21.97 12.68
N LEU A 413 -18.78 -20.94 13.53
CA LEU A 413 -17.49 -20.60 14.12
C LEU A 413 -17.12 -21.64 15.17
N ILE A 414 -15.96 -22.22 15.01
CA ILE A 414 -15.33 -23.11 15.98
C ILE A 414 -14.29 -22.29 16.73
N ASP A 415 -14.72 -21.70 17.84
CA ASP A 415 -13.91 -20.73 18.60
C ASP A 415 -12.78 -21.39 19.39
N CYS A 416 -11.76 -20.61 19.76
CA CYS A 416 -10.69 -20.99 20.68
C CYS A 416 -11.09 -20.68 22.14
N SER A 417 -10.35 -21.23 23.09
CA SER A 417 -10.65 -21.07 24.51
C SER A 417 -9.97 -19.83 25.14
N SER A 418 -8.88 -19.34 24.56
CA SER A 418 -8.25 -18.09 25.00
C SER A 418 -9.15 -16.89 24.68
N THR A 419 -9.16 -15.92 25.59
CA THR A 419 -9.84 -14.62 25.42
C THR A 419 -8.86 -13.48 25.21
N ASN A 420 -7.55 -13.75 25.18
CA ASN A 420 -6.51 -12.77 24.84
C ASN A 420 -6.37 -12.66 23.32
N PRO A 421 -6.79 -11.55 22.69
CA PRO A 421 -6.75 -11.40 21.23
C PRO A 421 -5.34 -11.54 20.64
N GLU A 422 -4.30 -11.13 21.37
CA GLU A 422 -2.90 -11.17 20.90
C GLU A 422 -2.39 -12.59 20.65
N GLU A 423 -2.94 -13.58 21.38
CA GLU A 423 -2.59 -14.99 21.25
C GLU A 423 -3.50 -15.72 20.27
N CYS A 424 -4.66 -15.12 19.94
CA CYS A 424 -5.72 -15.77 19.18
C CYS A 424 -5.55 -15.55 17.67
N GLU A 425 -5.80 -16.62 16.93
CA GLU A 425 -5.76 -16.66 15.46
C GLU A 425 -7.10 -17.16 14.92
N LEU A 426 -7.62 -16.51 13.87
CA LEU A 426 -8.80 -16.96 13.14
C LEU A 426 -8.41 -17.46 11.76
N PHE A 427 -8.59 -18.74 11.50
CA PHE A 427 -8.44 -19.34 10.19
C PHE A 427 -9.79 -19.28 9.44
N ILE A 428 -9.82 -18.55 8.35
CA ILE A 428 -10.94 -18.59 7.39
C ILE A 428 -10.61 -19.67 6.38
N VAL A 429 -11.38 -20.77 6.41
CA VAL A 429 -11.07 -22.00 5.67
C VAL A 429 -12.11 -22.23 4.58
N GLU A 430 -11.64 -22.53 3.38
CA GLU A 430 -12.50 -22.88 2.25
C GLU A 430 -13.14 -24.26 2.44
N GLY A 431 -14.47 -24.29 2.43
CA GLY A 431 -15.26 -25.52 2.45
C GLY A 431 -15.37 -26.21 3.81
N ASP A 432 -16.36 -27.06 3.92
CA ASP A 432 -16.64 -27.82 5.16
C ASP A 432 -15.66 -28.99 5.36
N SER A 433 -15.09 -29.55 4.28
CA SER A 433 -14.15 -30.67 4.34
C SER A 433 -12.82 -30.23 4.96
N ALA A 434 -12.20 -29.19 4.39
CA ALA A 434 -10.97 -28.62 4.94
C ALA A 434 -11.20 -28.00 6.33
N GLY A 435 -12.39 -27.39 6.56
CA GLY A 435 -12.82 -26.94 7.88
C GLY A 435 -12.89 -28.07 8.92
N GLY A 436 -13.24 -29.29 8.52
CA GLY A 436 -13.25 -30.49 9.37
C GLY A 436 -11.82 -30.94 9.76
N SER A 437 -10.90 -31.00 8.79
CA SER A 437 -9.49 -31.32 9.01
C SER A 437 -8.82 -30.25 9.89
N ALA A 438 -9.05 -28.96 9.61
CA ALA A 438 -8.53 -27.84 10.39
C ALA A 438 -9.04 -27.85 11.84
N ARG A 439 -10.34 -28.15 12.04
CA ARG A 439 -10.93 -28.33 13.38
C ARG A 439 -10.23 -29.40 14.18
N SER A 440 -9.90 -30.53 13.55
CA SER A 440 -9.27 -31.67 14.21
C SER A 440 -7.78 -31.48 14.46
N GLY A 441 -7.10 -30.71 13.58
CA GLY A 441 -5.66 -30.47 13.65
C GLY A 441 -5.26 -29.25 14.49
N ARG A 442 -6.15 -28.26 14.71
CA ARG A 442 -5.85 -26.99 15.36
C ARG A 442 -5.41 -27.12 16.82
N ASP A 443 -4.73 -26.09 17.32
CA ASP A 443 -4.65 -25.84 18.76
C ASP A 443 -5.98 -25.22 19.27
N PRO A 444 -6.79 -25.94 20.06
CA PRO A 444 -8.04 -25.41 20.58
C PRO A 444 -7.88 -24.24 21.56
N ALA A 445 -6.67 -24.01 22.09
CA ALA A 445 -6.43 -22.94 23.04
C ALA A 445 -6.44 -21.57 22.34
N THR A 446 -5.78 -21.46 21.19
CA THR A 446 -5.48 -20.17 20.54
C THR A 446 -6.02 -20.05 19.12
N GLN A 447 -6.37 -21.17 18.45
CA GLN A 447 -6.79 -21.18 17.05
C GLN A 447 -8.29 -21.40 16.90
N ALA A 448 -8.97 -20.46 16.26
CA ALA A 448 -10.37 -20.53 15.87
C ALA A 448 -10.50 -20.84 14.37
N ILE A 449 -11.55 -21.55 13.98
CA ILE A 449 -11.83 -21.94 12.58
C ILE A 449 -13.20 -21.40 12.15
N LEU A 450 -13.23 -20.69 11.04
CA LEU A 450 -14.45 -20.25 10.37
C LEU A 450 -14.52 -20.84 8.96
N PRO A 451 -15.26 -21.94 8.74
CA PRO A 451 -15.47 -22.45 7.41
C PRO A 451 -16.35 -21.50 6.59
N ILE A 452 -15.96 -21.22 5.35
CA ILE A 452 -16.79 -20.49 4.39
C ILE A 452 -17.23 -21.41 3.27
N ARG A 453 -18.48 -21.28 2.82
CA ARG A 453 -19.05 -22.14 1.80
C ARG A 453 -19.03 -21.47 0.43
N GLY A 454 -18.07 -21.90 -0.41
CA GLY A 454 -17.94 -21.43 -1.77
C GLY A 454 -17.56 -19.95 -1.87
N LYS A 455 -17.76 -19.37 -3.06
CA LYS A 455 -17.43 -17.98 -3.36
C LYS A 455 -18.35 -17.03 -2.59
N ILE A 456 -17.77 -16.14 -1.80
CA ILE A 456 -18.52 -15.07 -1.14
C ILE A 456 -19.02 -14.04 -2.16
N LEU A 457 -19.91 -13.17 -1.73
CA LEU A 457 -20.38 -12.06 -2.54
C LEU A 457 -19.20 -11.17 -2.98
N ASN A 458 -19.13 -10.86 -4.28
CA ASN A 458 -18.22 -9.84 -4.77
C ASN A 458 -18.70 -8.45 -4.31
N VAL A 459 -18.04 -7.90 -3.30
CA VAL A 459 -18.43 -6.64 -2.68
C VAL A 459 -18.13 -5.41 -3.56
N GLU A 460 -17.25 -5.54 -4.55
CA GLU A 460 -16.99 -4.48 -5.53
C GLU A 460 -18.22 -4.14 -6.37
N LYS A 461 -19.07 -5.15 -6.62
CA LYS A 461 -20.30 -5.03 -7.42
C LYS A 461 -21.58 -4.96 -6.58
N ALA A 462 -21.46 -4.87 -5.26
CA ALA A 462 -22.61 -4.99 -4.38
C ALA A 462 -22.75 -3.79 -3.44
N ARG A 463 -23.98 -3.29 -3.33
CA ARG A 463 -24.31 -2.27 -2.33
C ARG A 463 -24.21 -2.85 -0.92
N LEU A 464 -23.96 -1.97 0.05
CA LEU A 464 -23.77 -2.31 1.46
C LEU A 464 -24.91 -3.17 2.03
N ASP A 465 -26.17 -2.93 1.65
CA ASP A 465 -27.32 -3.72 2.10
C ASP A 465 -27.22 -5.19 1.68
N ARG A 466 -26.78 -5.47 0.46
CA ARG A 466 -26.54 -6.84 -0.03
C ARG A 466 -25.32 -7.47 0.63
N VAL A 467 -24.25 -6.69 0.84
CA VAL A 467 -23.03 -7.13 1.54
C VAL A 467 -23.39 -7.58 2.96
N LEU A 468 -24.12 -6.75 3.70
CA LEU A 468 -24.56 -7.05 5.07
C LEU A 468 -25.67 -8.11 5.15
N ALA A 469 -26.39 -8.39 4.07
CA ALA A 469 -27.36 -9.49 3.99
C ALA A 469 -26.72 -10.86 3.69
N ASN A 470 -25.47 -10.88 3.20
CA ASN A 470 -24.76 -12.12 2.89
C ASN A 470 -24.36 -12.86 4.18
N ASN A 471 -24.76 -14.13 4.29
CA ASN A 471 -24.53 -14.93 5.51
C ASN A 471 -23.04 -15.15 5.82
N GLU A 472 -22.20 -15.34 4.80
CA GLU A 472 -20.76 -15.56 4.96
C GLU A 472 -20.06 -14.28 5.46
N VAL A 473 -20.43 -13.14 4.89
CA VAL A 473 -19.93 -11.82 5.32
C VAL A 473 -20.37 -11.50 6.75
N GLN A 474 -21.65 -11.73 7.08
CA GLN A 474 -22.16 -11.57 8.45
C GLN A 474 -21.40 -12.45 9.46
N ALA A 475 -21.09 -13.68 9.07
CA ALA A 475 -20.34 -14.60 9.92
C ALA A 475 -18.93 -14.06 10.20
N MET A 476 -18.25 -13.53 9.19
CA MET A 476 -16.92 -12.91 9.37
C MET A 476 -16.98 -11.67 10.26
N ILE A 477 -17.90 -10.73 9.99
CA ILE A 477 -18.06 -9.51 10.80
C ILE A 477 -18.34 -9.89 12.27
N SER A 478 -19.21 -10.88 12.50
CA SER A 478 -19.57 -11.32 13.85
C SER A 478 -18.42 -12.06 14.55
N ALA A 479 -17.61 -12.83 13.81
CA ALA A 479 -16.45 -13.53 14.35
C ALA A 479 -15.36 -12.53 14.77
N LEU A 480 -15.03 -11.56 13.91
CA LEU A 480 -14.00 -10.54 14.17
C LEU A 480 -14.41 -9.58 15.29
N GLY A 481 -15.67 -9.18 15.35
CA GLY A 481 -16.22 -8.28 16.37
C GLY A 481 -15.99 -6.79 16.11
N THR A 482 -15.20 -6.42 15.10
CA THR A 482 -14.76 -5.04 14.82
C THR A 482 -15.84 -4.14 14.22
N GLY A 483 -16.89 -4.70 13.62
CA GLY A 483 -17.76 -3.93 12.73
C GLY A 483 -17.15 -3.70 11.35
N VAL A 484 -17.72 -2.76 10.59
CA VAL A 484 -17.26 -2.40 9.23
C VAL A 484 -17.40 -0.90 9.00
N GLN A 485 -16.57 -0.33 8.12
CA GLN A 485 -16.58 1.09 7.73
C GLN A 485 -16.54 2.02 8.95
N ASP A 486 -17.41 3.06 9.05
CA ASP A 486 -17.45 4.01 10.18
C ASP A 486 -17.76 3.34 11.54
N GLU A 487 -18.35 2.14 11.56
CA GLU A 487 -18.57 1.36 12.79
C GLU A 487 -17.34 0.49 13.15
N PHE A 488 -16.28 0.51 12.34
CA PHE A 488 -15.09 -0.31 12.58
C PHE A 488 -14.31 0.18 13.80
N ASP A 489 -14.03 -0.74 14.71
CA ASP A 489 -13.27 -0.48 15.93
C ASP A 489 -12.26 -1.60 16.14
N LEU A 490 -10.98 -1.30 15.90
CA LEU A 490 -9.89 -2.27 16.00
C LEU A 490 -9.73 -2.82 17.43
N ASN A 491 -10.04 -2.00 18.45
CA ASN A 491 -9.95 -2.43 19.86
C ASN A 491 -10.92 -3.57 20.21
N LYS A 492 -11.90 -3.83 19.36
CA LYS A 492 -12.84 -4.96 19.52
C LYS A 492 -12.41 -6.21 18.76
N LEU A 493 -11.24 -6.17 18.09
CA LEU A 493 -10.72 -7.32 17.37
C LEU A 493 -10.48 -8.50 18.32
N ARG A 494 -11.06 -9.64 17.98
CA ARG A 494 -10.99 -10.85 18.82
C ARG A 494 -9.80 -11.74 18.50
N TYR A 495 -9.18 -11.59 17.35
CA TYR A 495 -8.07 -12.41 16.87
C TYR A 495 -7.03 -11.53 16.18
N HIS A 496 -5.82 -11.45 16.73
CA HIS A 496 -4.77 -10.61 16.16
C HIS A 496 -4.13 -11.16 14.88
N LYS A 497 -4.42 -12.43 14.53
CA LYS A 497 -4.07 -12.98 13.22
C LYS A 497 -5.30 -13.54 12.53
N LEU A 498 -5.57 -12.99 11.35
CA LEU A 498 -6.59 -13.46 10.43
C LEU A 498 -5.88 -14.19 9.30
N VAL A 499 -5.99 -15.53 9.27
CA VAL A 499 -5.30 -16.37 8.30
C VAL A 499 -6.29 -16.84 7.24
N LEU A 500 -6.08 -16.42 5.99
CA LEU A 500 -6.87 -16.88 4.85
C LEU A 500 -6.29 -18.18 4.32
N MET A 501 -7.06 -19.26 4.39
CA MET A 501 -6.65 -20.61 4.02
C MET A 501 -7.59 -21.15 2.94
N ALA A 502 -7.19 -21.00 1.69
CA ALA A 502 -7.91 -21.43 0.50
C ALA A 502 -7.10 -22.46 -0.29
N ASP A 503 -7.77 -23.27 -1.10
CA ASP A 503 -7.17 -24.25 -1.95
C ASP A 503 -6.17 -23.65 -2.95
N ALA A 504 -5.23 -24.42 -3.43
CA ALA A 504 -4.20 -23.96 -4.37
C ALA A 504 -4.72 -23.84 -5.82
N ASP A 505 -5.96 -24.21 -6.07
CA ASP A 505 -6.59 -24.18 -7.39
C ASP A 505 -7.13 -22.79 -7.78
N VAL A 506 -7.67 -22.66 -8.99
CA VAL A 506 -8.21 -21.39 -9.52
C VAL A 506 -9.41 -20.87 -8.72
N ASP A 507 -10.22 -21.75 -8.14
CA ASP A 507 -11.38 -21.38 -7.34
C ASP A 507 -10.94 -20.83 -5.97
N GLY A 508 -9.97 -21.48 -5.32
CA GLY A 508 -9.36 -20.99 -4.08
C GLY A 508 -8.66 -19.64 -4.24
N GLN A 509 -7.96 -19.42 -5.36
CA GLN A 509 -7.37 -18.12 -5.69
C GLN A 509 -8.45 -17.04 -5.84
N HIS A 510 -9.59 -17.37 -6.47
CA HIS A 510 -10.71 -16.44 -6.59
C HIS A 510 -11.36 -16.16 -5.23
N ILE A 511 -11.54 -17.17 -4.36
CA ILE A 511 -12.05 -16.99 -3.00
C ILE A 511 -11.13 -16.09 -2.19
N ARG A 512 -9.82 -16.29 -2.28
CA ARG A 512 -8.81 -15.44 -1.65
C ARG A 512 -8.94 -13.99 -2.10
N THR A 513 -9.08 -13.76 -3.41
CA THR A 513 -9.26 -12.41 -3.97
C THR A 513 -10.57 -11.76 -3.48
N LEU A 514 -11.67 -12.51 -3.41
CA LEU A 514 -12.95 -12.00 -2.88
C LEU A 514 -12.84 -11.61 -1.39
N LEU A 515 -12.14 -12.41 -0.59
CA LEU A 515 -11.89 -12.12 0.82
C LEU A 515 -11.01 -10.88 1.00
N LEU A 516 -9.93 -10.76 0.23
CA LEU A 516 -9.06 -9.58 0.25
C LEU A 516 -9.82 -8.33 -0.19
N THR A 517 -10.70 -8.43 -1.21
CA THR A 517 -11.57 -7.32 -1.63
C THR A 517 -12.49 -6.87 -0.49
N LEU A 518 -13.09 -7.81 0.23
CA LEU A 518 -13.95 -7.49 1.38
C LEU A 518 -13.16 -6.78 2.49
N LEU A 519 -11.99 -7.31 2.85
CA LEU A 519 -11.13 -6.73 3.89
C LEU A 519 -10.64 -5.34 3.49
N PHE A 520 -10.19 -5.17 2.26
CA PHE A 520 -9.72 -3.89 1.74
C PHE A 520 -10.82 -2.83 1.70
N ARG A 521 -12.05 -3.19 1.28
CA ARG A 521 -13.16 -2.23 1.14
C ARG A 521 -13.86 -1.89 2.45
N PHE A 522 -13.97 -2.83 3.38
CA PHE A 522 -14.81 -2.68 4.57
C PHE A 522 -14.09 -2.75 5.91
N MET A 523 -12.86 -3.28 5.94
CA MET A 523 -12.07 -3.53 7.15
C MET A 523 -10.58 -3.22 6.92
N ARG A 524 -10.28 -2.18 6.14
CA ARG A 524 -8.94 -1.80 5.72
C ARG A 524 -7.92 -1.69 6.85
N PRO A 525 -8.26 -1.18 8.07
CA PRO A 525 -7.31 -1.13 9.16
C PRO A 525 -6.73 -2.49 9.55
N LEU A 526 -7.43 -3.62 9.31
CA LEU A 526 -6.87 -4.95 9.57
C LEU A 526 -5.64 -5.25 8.69
N ILE A 527 -5.59 -4.71 7.48
CA ILE A 527 -4.45 -4.88 6.56
C ILE A 527 -3.33 -3.93 6.98
N ILE A 528 -3.65 -2.67 7.23
CA ILE A 528 -2.68 -1.62 7.61
C ILE A 528 -1.94 -2.01 8.88
N GLU A 529 -2.65 -2.49 9.92
CA GLU A 529 -2.09 -2.92 11.20
C GLU A 529 -1.48 -4.34 11.16
N GLY A 530 -1.42 -4.96 9.97
CA GLY A 530 -0.71 -6.22 9.77
C GLY A 530 -1.37 -7.46 10.35
N HIS A 531 -2.69 -7.46 10.52
CA HIS A 531 -3.44 -8.59 11.06
C HIS A 531 -3.84 -9.66 10.05
N VAL A 532 -3.64 -9.43 8.74
CA VAL A 532 -4.08 -10.32 7.66
C VAL A 532 -2.92 -11.13 7.09
N TYR A 533 -3.12 -12.45 7.00
CA TYR A 533 -2.12 -13.39 6.52
C TYR A 533 -2.71 -14.37 5.50
N LEU A 534 -1.88 -14.81 4.56
CA LEU A 534 -2.19 -15.88 3.63
C LEU A 534 -1.42 -17.15 4.05
N ALA A 535 -2.12 -18.23 4.29
CA ALA A 535 -1.49 -19.52 4.52
C ALA A 535 -0.84 -20.04 3.22
N GLN A 536 0.32 -20.66 3.36
CA GLN A 536 1.06 -21.28 2.27
C GLN A 536 1.13 -22.79 2.52
N PRO A 537 0.11 -23.57 2.13
CA PRO A 537 0.16 -25.03 2.24
C PRO A 537 1.14 -25.60 1.21
N PRO A 538 1.74 -26.77 1.46
CA PRO A 538 2.61 -27.42 0.50
C PRO A 538 1.82 -27.92 -0.71
N LEU A 539 2.48 -27.99 -1.87
CA LEU A 539 1.92 -28.54 -3.10
C LEU A 539 2.16 -30.04 -3.22
N TYR A 540 3.23 -30.53 -2.60
CA TYR A 540 3.66 -31.93 -2.73
C TYR A 540 4.02 -32.56 -1.39
N LEU A 541 3.72 -33.87 -1.27
CA LEU A 541 4.19 -34.74 -0.23
C LEU A 541 5.05 -35.82 -0.88
N LEU A 542 6.31 -35.93 -0.49
CA LEU A 542 7.26 -36.96 -0.89
C LEU A 542 7.31 -38.04 0.19
N LYS A 543 6.98 -39.28 -0.17
CA LYS A 543 6.94 -40.43 0.75
C LYS A 543 8.15 -41.35 0.51
N TRP A 544 9.10 -41.31 1.42
CA TRP A 544 10.23 -42.24 1.41
C TRP A 544 9.88 -43.56 2.08
N SER A 545 10.60 -44.63 1.76
CA SER A 545 10.38 -45.92 2.41
C SER A 545 10.83 -45.88 3.87
N GLY A 546 9.92 -46.21 4.79
CA GLY A 546 10.14 -46.18 6.26
C GLY A 546 8.95 -45.56 6.96
N LYS A 547 8.77 -45.86 8.28
CA LYS A 547 7.75 -45.22 9.07
C LYS A 547 8.15 -43.72 9.29
N GLU A 548 7.24 -42.80 9.04
CA GLU A 548 7.38 -41.38 9.26
C GLU A 548 8.47 -40.67 8.44
N ASN A 549 8.84 -41.19 7.29
CA ASN A 549 9.86 -40.62 6.41
C ASN A 549 9.17 -39.90 5.24
N HIS A 550 8.70 -38.71 5.44
CA HIS A 550 8.07 -37.87 4.41
C HIS A 550 8.63 -36.43 4.46
N GLU A 551 8.58 -35.77 3.32
CA GLU A 551 9.03 -34.39 3.15
C GLU A 551 7.98 -33.65 2.32
N TYR A 552 7.78 -32.36 2.65
CA TYR A 552 6.85 -31.49 1.94
C TYR A 552 7.61 -30.54 1.02
N ALA A 553 7.04 -30.27 -0.15
CA ALA A 553 7.58 -29.27 -1.08
C ALA A 553 6.51 -28.25 -1.46
N TYR A 554 6.91 -27.01 -1.52
CA TYR A 554 6.04 -25.84 -1.77
C TYR A 554 6.13 -25.35 -3.23
N SER A 555 7.02 -25.92 -4.04
CA SER A 555 7.18 -25.64 -5.46
C SER A 555 7.68 -26.86 -6.22
N ASP A 556 7.53 -26.85 -7.56
CA ASP A 556 8.12 -27.89 -8.43
C ASP A 556 9.63 -27.96 -8.28
N ARG A 557 10.30 -26.80 -8.20
CA ARG A 557 11.76 -26.72 -8.03
C ARG A 557 12.21 -27.33 -6.70
N GLU A 558 11.50 -27.05 -5.63
CA GLU A 558 11.80 -27.62 -4.31
C GLU A 558 11.56 -29.13 -4.29
N ARG A 559 10.45 -29.59 -4.89
CA ARG A 559 10.19 -31.04 -5.07
C ARG A 559 11.35 -31.74 -5.75
N ASP A 560 11.82 -31.20 -6.88
CA ASP A 560 12.87 -31.80 -7.68
C ASP A 560 14.22 -31.79 -6.92
N ALA A 561 14.54 -30.72 -6.21
CA ALA A 561 15.71 -30.60 -5.35
C ALA A 561 15.68 -31.62 -4.19
N LEU A 562 14.52 -31.81 -3.53
CA LEU A 562 14.34 -32.76 -2.45
C LEU A 562 14.47 -34.23 -2.96
N ILE A 563 13.99 -34.50 -4.18
CA ILE A 563 14.14 -35.82 -4.83
C ILE A 563 15.62 -36.11 -5.08
N GLU A 564 16.36 -35.19 -5.66
CA GLU A 564 17.79 -35.31 -5.94
C GLU A 564 18.60 -35.53 -4.64
N ALA A 565 18.41 -34.65 -3.65
CA ALA A 565 19.07 -34.75 -2.34
C ALA A 565 18.74 -36.08 -1.63
N GLY A 566 17.48 -36.52 -1.71
CA GLY A 566 17.06 -37.80 -1.13
C GLY A 566 17.71 -39.02 -1.81
N GLN A 567 17.87 -39.00 -3.13
CA GLN A 567 18.53 -40.03 -3.89
C GLN A 567 20.05 -40.06 -3.57
N GLU A 568 20.71 -38.93 -3.50
CA GLU A 568 22.11 -38.82 -3.10
C GLU A 568 22.34 -39.34 -1.67
N ALA A 569 21.41 -39.05 -0.75
CA ALA A 569 21.44 -39.58 0.61
C ALA A 569 21.07 -41.08 0.72
N GLY A 570 20.81 -41.77 -0.41
CA GLY A 570 20.47 -43.20 -0.45
C GLY A 570 19.06 -43.50 0.09
N LYS A 571 18.17 -42.52 0.20
CA LYS A 571 16.77 -42.74 0.56
C LYS A 571 16.07 -43.57 -0.55
N LYS A 572 15.27 -44.52 -0.17
CA LYS A 572 14.48 -45.30 -1.13
C LYS A 572 13.07 -44.74 -1.22
N SER A 573 12.58 -44.47 -2.42
CA SER A 573 11.20 -44.06 -2.67
C SER A 573 10.20 -45.12 -2.19
N ALA A 574 9.02 -44.71 -1.78
CA ALA A 574 7.92 -45.63 -1.50
C ALA A 574 7.55 -46.40 -2.78
N LYS A 575 7.11 -47.67 -2.64
CA LYS A 575 6.78 -48.54 -3.80
C LYS A 575 5.56 -48.04 -4.58
N GLU A 576 4.64 -47.34 -3.90
CA GLU A 576 3.46 -46.72 -4.50
C GLU A 576 3.26 -45.34 -3.90
N GLY A 577 2.83 -44.38 -4.73
CA GLY A 577 2.49 -43.03 -4.30
C GLY A 577 3.66 -42.25 -3.71
N PHE A 578 4.86 -42.38 -4.28
CA PHE A 578 6.06 -41.66 -3.83
C PHE A 578 5.86 -40.15 -3.81
N ILE A 579 5.25 -39.61 -4.86
CA ILE A 579 4.89 -38.18 -4.95
C ILE A 579 3.37 -38.07 -4.90
N GLN A 580 2.86 -37.40 -3.91
CA GLN A 580 1.45 -37.02 -3.84
C GLN A 580 1.36 -35.49 -4.06
N ARG A 581 0.59 -35.07 -5.07
CA ARG A 581 0.26 -33.66 -5.27
C ARG A 581 -1.06 -33.36 -4.56
N PHE A 582 -1.07 -32.35 -3.72
CA PHE A 582 -2.30 -31.85 -3.11
C PHE A 582 -2.99 -30.87 -4.07
N LYS A 583 -4.25 -31.15 -4.43
CA LYS A 583 -5.09 -30.27 -5.24
C LYS A 583 -5.85 -29.25 -4.36
N GLY A 584 -6.14 -29.64 -3.13
CA GLY A 584 -6.82 -28.78 -2.17
C GLY A 584 -6.58 -29.22 -0.73
N LEU A 585 -6.88 -28.34 0.21
CA LEU A 585 -6.76 -28.55 1.66
C LEU A 585 -7.62 -29.71 2.18
N GLY A 586 -8.72 -30.01 1.48
CA GLY A 586 -9.60 -31.13 1.80
C GLY A 586 -8.99 -32.53 1.59
N GLU A 587 -7.86 -32.61 0.87
CA GLU A 587 -7.10 -33.85 0.69
C GLU A 587 -6.10 -34.12 1.82
N MET A 588 -5.81 -33.10 2.63
CA MET A 588 -4.90 -33.20 3.78
C MET A 588 -5.65 -33.71 4.99
N ASN A 589 -5.05 -34.67 5.69
CA ASN A 589 -5.55 -35.08 6.99
C ASN A 589 -5.18 -34.04 8.07
N ALA A 590 -5.74 -34.20 9.28
CA ALA A 590 -5.57 -33.22 10.35
C ALA A 590 -4.10 -33.02 10.78
N ASN A 591 -3.28 -34.10 10.78
CA ASN A 591 -1.88 -34.00 11.16
C ASN A 591 -1.04 -33.33 10.07
N GLU A 592 -1.28 -33.68 8.80
CA GLU A 592 -0.61 -33.04 7.66
C GLU A 592 -0.89 -31.53 7.63
N LEU A 593 -2.16 -31.15 7.86
CA LEU A 593 -2.56 -29.75 7.90
C LEU A 593 -1.95 -29.00 9.10
N TRP A 594 -1.88 -29.65 10.26
CA TRP A 594 -1.20 -29.09 11.42
C TRP A 594 0.29 -28.85 11.13
N GLU A 595 1.01 -29.91 10.77
CA GLU A 595 2.47 -29.87 10.60
C GLU A 595 2.95 -28.86 9.54
N THR A 596 2.14 -28.57 8.53
CA THR A 596 2.55 -27.75 7.38
C THR A 596 1.98 -26.34 7.36
N THR A 597 0.78 -26.14 7.95
CA THR A 597 0.00 -24.93 7.71
C THR A 597 -0.48 -24.27 9.00
N MET A 598 -0.67 -25.01 10.08
CA MET A 598 -1.27 -24.46 11.30
C MET A 598 -0.31 -24.37 12.48
N ASP A 599 0.71 -25.22 12.56
CA ASP A 599 1.73 -25.20 13.62
C ASP A 599 2.52 -23.89 13.57
N PRO A 600 2.47 -23.04 14.60
CA PRO A 600 3.18 -21.76 14.64
C PRO A 600 4.68 -21.84 14.39
N ASP A 601 5.31 -22.99 14.74
CA ASP A 601 6.75 -23.17 14.68
C ASP A 601 7.22 -23.63 13.29
N ARG A 602 6.31 -24.13 12.42
CA ARG A 602 6.66 -24.76 11.12
C ARG A 602 6.00 -24.12 9.92
N ARG A 603 4.82 -23.53 10.10
CA ARG A 603 4.02 -22.97 9.00
C ARG A 603 4.69 -21.76 8.35
N ILE A 604 4.35 -21.58 7.06
CA ILE A 604 4.71 -20.36 6.32
C ILE A 604 3.45 -19.51 6.16
N LEU A 605 3.50 -18.29 6.67
CA LEU A 605 2.45 -17.29 6.50
C LEU A 605 3.02 -16.09 5.75
N LEU A 606 2.33 -15.67 4.69
CA LEU A 606 2.60 -14.44 3.98
C LEU A 606 1.73 -13.33 4.57
N GLN A 607 2.31 -12.32 5.19
CA GLN A 607 1.58 -11.16 5.67
C GLN A 607 1.11 -10.31 4.49
N VAL A 608 -0.16 -9.89 4.52
CA VAL A 608 -0.71 -8.97 3.52
C VAL A 608 -0.38 -7.55 3.95
N THR A 609 0.34 -6.83 3.11
CA THR A 609 0.69 -5.42 3.31
C THR A 609 -0.06 -4.54 2.33
N LEU A 610 -0.21 -3.27 2.65
CA LEU A 610 -0.81 -2.26 1.80
C LEU A 610 0.21 -1.14 1.61
N ASP A 611 1.01 -1.24 0.56
CA ASP A 611 2.07 -0.28 0.28
C ASP A 611 1.54 0.94 -0.49
N ASP A 612 0.62 0.72 -1.43
CA ASP A 612 -0.06 1.75 -2.20
C ASP A 612 -1.57 1.47 -2.26
N ALA A 613 -2.33 2.33 -1.59
CA ALA A 613 -3.77 2.18 -1.51
C ALA A 613 -4.49 2.55 -2.81
N ALA A 614 -3.96 3.50 -3.59
CA ALA A 614 -4.53 3.89 -4.86
C ALA A 614 -4.34 2.78 -5.90
N GLN A 615 -3.16 2.20 -5.95
CA GLN A 615 -2.86 1.05 -6.80
C GLN A 615 -3.72 -0.16 -6.44
N ALA A 616 -3.84 -0.47 -5.14
CA ALA A 616 -4.70 -1.57 -4.69
C ALA A 616 -6.16 -1.34 -5.10
N ASP A 617 -6.67 -0.11 -4.99
CA ASP A 617 -8.02 0.25 -5.43
C ASP A 617 -8.20 0.03 -6.94
N GLU A 618 -7.23 0.47 -7.76
CA GLU A 618 -7.26 0.26 -9.21
C GLU A 618 -7.28 -1.22 -9.56
N VAL A 619 -6.39 -2.01 -8.96
CA VAL A 619 -6.30 -3.46 -9.20
C VAL A 619 -7.60 -4.16 -8.77
N PHE A 620 -8.15 -3.87 -7.59
CA PHE A 620 -9.42 -4.45 -7.16
C PHE A 620 -10.58 -4.01 -8.06
N SER A 621 -10.65 -2.74 -8.46
CA SER A 621 -11.68 -2.23 -9.37
C SER A 621 -11.59 -2.88 -10.75
N MET A 622 -10.39 -3.11 -11.27
CA MET A 622 -10.16 -3.77 -12.55
C MET A 622 -10.48 -5.26 -12.49
N LEU A 623 -9.95 -5.98 -11.50
CA LEU A 623 -10.12 -7.43 -11.38
C LEU A 623 -11.54 -7.82 -10.97
N MET A 624 -12.15 -7.08 -10.07
CA MET A 624 -13.41 -7.41 -9.43
C MET A 624 -14.59 -6.54 -9.89
N GLY A 625 -14.31 -5.43 -10.58
CA GLY A 625 -15.29 -4.49 -11.13
C GLY A 625 -16.06 -5.02 -12.36
N GLU A 626 -16.84 -4.17 -13.01
CA GLU A 626 -17.71 -4.55 -14.14
C GLU A 626 -16.99 -4.55 -15.49
N ASP A 627 -15.87 -3.83 -15.63
CA ASP A 627 -15.13 -3.73 -16.89
C ASP A 627 -14.40 -5.05 -17.22
N VAL A 628 -14.96 -5.76 -18.20
CA VAL A 628 -14.44 -7.05 -18.67
C VAL A 628 -13.22 -6.86 -19.56
N GLU A 629 -13.16 -5.78 -20.33
CA GLU A 629 -12.10 -5.57 -21.31
C GLU A 629 -10.77 -5.23 -20.64
N SER A 630 -10.78 -4.32 -19.67
CA SER A 630 -9.58 -4.01 -18.87
C SER A 630 -9.08 -5.23 -18.12
N ARG A 631 -9.96 -6.04 -17.54
CA ARG A 631 -9.59 -7.30 -16.89
C ARG A 631 -8.96 -8.29 -17.86
N ARG A 632 -9.51 -8.42 -19.08
CA ARG A 632 -8.93 -9.30 -20.12
C ARG A 632 -7.52 -8.89 -20.47
N LYS A 633 -7.30 -7.60 -20.72
CA LYS A 633 -5.97 -7.05 -21.05
C LYS A 633 -4.97 -7.28 -19.91
N PHE A 634 -5.39 -7.07 -18.66
CA PHE A 634 -4.55 -7.34 -17.49
C PHE A 634 -4.14 -8.81 -17.42
N ILE A 635 -5.10 -9.74 -17.56
CA ILE A 635 -4.82 -11.19 -17.54
C ILE A 635 -3.88 -11.57 -18.68
N GLN A 636 -4.08 -11.05 -19.90
CA GLN A 636 -3.22 -11.33 -21.04
C GLN A 636 -1.79 -10.82 -20.82
N ARG A 637 -1.63 -9.60 -20.29
CA ARG A 637 -0.32 -9.02 -20.00
C ARG A 637 0.45 -9.81 -18.95
N ASN A 638 -0.22 -10.25 -17.90
CA ASN A 638 0.39 -10.97 -16.78
C ASN A 638 0.31 -12.50 -16.91
N ALA A 639 -0.08 -13.04 -18.07
CA ALA A 639 -0.23 -14.48 -18.27
C ALA A 639 1.09 -15.26 -18.12
N LYS A 640 2.22 -14.62 -18.43
CA LYS A 640 3.56 -15.21 -18.31
C LYS A 640 4.01 -15.39 -16.85
N ASP A 641 3.49 -14.54 -15.93
CA ASP A 641 3.84 -14.58 -14.50
C ASP A 641 3.07 -15.65 -13.73
N VAL A 642 2.10 -16.27 -14.37
CA VAL A 642 1.30 -17.35 -13.76
C VAL A 642 2.14 -18.62 -13.64
N ARG A 643 2.62 -18.90 -12.43
CA ARG A 643 3.46 -20.06 -12.13
C ARG A 643 2.69 -21.37 -11.98
N PHE A 644 1.38 -21.32 -11.82
CA PHE A 644 0.54 -22.48 -11.57
C PHE A 644 -0.79 -22.35 -12.32
N LEU A 645 -0.85 -22.92 -13.52
CA LEU A 645 -2.11 -23.23 -14.20
C LEU A 645 -2.36 -24.73 -14.04
N ASP A 646 -3.40 -25.09 -13.29
CA ASP A 646 -3.93 -26.46 -13.32
C ASP A 646 -4.80 -26.55 -14.60
N ILE A 647 -4.20 -27.06 -15.68
CA ILE A 647 -4.87 -27.28 -16.98
C ILE A 647 -5.41 -28.70 -16.99
#